data_dd52c3c5c858285ec4a747e5c9efb832
#
_entry.id   dd52c3c5c858285ec4a747e5c9efb832
#
_cell.length_a   1.000
_cell.length_b   1.000
_cell.length_c   1.000
_cell.angle_alpha   90.00
_cell.angle_beta   90.00
_cell.angle_gamma   90.00
#
_symmetry.space_group_name_H-M   'P 1'
#
loop_
_entity.id
_entity.type
_entity.pdbx_description
1 polymer ?
#
loop_
_entity_poly.entity_id
_entity_poly.type
_entity_poly.pdbx_seq_one_letter_code
_entity_poly.pdbx_strand_id
1 'polypeptide(L)'
;MSSVVPLMMGASGPIIDRNKRDIRTPGQWLRELKENADEAGAKNIHFGIEWQGVENLGVYRRYVADDGSGMDDHELDEFMRTYGGGGKPIGAEHENFGIGAKVTLLPWNREGLVVISYKAGVASMIRLAYDAETAEYGAFVWIIENEYGDPERSAVISPEEFGIPEWGIIDFGAIWKQVPYWAQRNEPPDHGTIVLLVGNAPLEDTILGDPERPEESAVHFPARYLNTRIWDVDEDMTITVDVPVSPDRNNWPRRQPDAIDLIGQSGITRRPVRGAYHYIHNVGGKVVASSESEGEEAVSLPHHVEADWYLREVDGRPNPYGPRDGMVAVLYDGELYDISHEQWRFRQFGIPWKEVQRDTYIIIVPPHSDGREQHGVYPLGGRDALNVYGGKPLPFGDWGMTFAQSLPAPIRRRIEEVRPNTDDIDRAWKDRFAERYLNRWRQLRYRIHQQGEQRTNPSQRSPVIELDSTRSANTGPKRPHRPRNTEPRLLDDRTTADRAGSGERARKVQMAAAIPDWVSARADDMDEPYYIAAYDPTKENSDGSRGAVLLNIEHDAVVQFVEEFQAAYPPQVADQVAEQCWNVLGQSLVAKVVHAQALSAHVTREEVEREFLSPKALTTAALGMVFESEGLNTRIGGVLGVKKIS
;
A
#
# COMPACT_ATOMS: atom_id res chain seq x y z
N MET A 1 -43.77 -11.70 5.94
CA MET A 1 -43.01 -11.80 7.21
C MET A 1 -41.56 -11.94 6.82
N SER A 2 -40.68 -11.16 7.45
CA SER A 2 -39.24 -11.27 7.17
C SER A 2 -38.75 -12.71 7.37
N SER A 3 -37.94 -13.20 6.44
CA SER A 3 -37.28 -14.50 6.53
C SER A 3 -36.00 -14.44 7.38
N VAL A 4 -35.70 -13.27 7.95
CA VAL A 4 -34.51 -13.03 8.76
C VAL A 4 -34.90 -12.56 10.15
N VAL A 5 -34.28 -13.16 11.17
CA VAL A 5 -34.38 -12.69 12.57
C VAL A 5 -33.17 -11.76 12.79
N PRO A 6 -33.38 -10.47 13.13
CA PRO A 6 -32.30 -9.52 13.35
C PRO A 6 -31.31 -9.99 14.40
N LEU A 7 -30.06 -9.51 14.27
CA LEU A 7 -29.04 -9.64 15.32
C LEU A 7 -29.59 -9.03 16.63
N MET A 8 -29.12 -9.51 17.78
CA MET A 8 -29.52 -9.01 19.10
C MET A 8 -28.93 -7.60 19.36
N MET A 9 -29.22 -6.68 18.45
CA MET A 9 -28.94 -5.25 18.56
C MET A 9 -29.94 -4.49 17.71
N GLY A 10 -30.34 -3.31 18.12
CA GLY A 10 -31.15 -2.43 17.28
C GLY A 10 -30.33 -1.80 16.14
N ALA A 11 -30.97 -1.67 14.96
CA ALA A 11 -30.38 -1.03 13.77
C ALA A 11 -29.02 -1.64 13.32
N SER A 12 -28.94 -2.97 13.21
CA SER A 12 -27.74 -3.74 12.89
C SER A 12 -27.10 -3.30 11.56
N GLY A 13 -27.90 -3.04 10.52
CA GLY A 13 -27.43 -2.64 9.21
C GLY A 13 -26.60 -1.35 9.26
N PRO A 14 -27.17 -0.20 9.68
CA PRO A 14 -26.40 1.06 9.73
C PRO A 14 -25.18 1.01 10.64
N ILE A 15 -25.23 0.25 11.74
CA ILE A 15 -24.12 0.17 12.69
C ILE A 15 -22.96 -0.64 12.09
N ILE A 16 -23.25 -1.82 11.51
CA ILE A 16 -22.25 -2.68 10.89
C ILE A 16 -21.63 -2.00 9.68
N ASP A 17 -22.45 -1.41 8.79
CA ASP A 17 -21.97 -0.70 7.60
C ASP A 17 -21.12 0.55 7.97
N ARG A 18 -21.44 1.22 9.08
CA ARG A 18 -20.60 2.32 9.60
C ARG A 18 -19.26 1.81 10.11
N ASN A 19 -19.29 0.78 10.96
CA ASN A 19 -18.07 0.21 11.54
C ASN A 19 -17.13 -0.36 10.45
N LYS A 20 -17.68 -0.96 9.37
CA LYS A 20 -16.87 -1.35 8.19
C LYS A 20 -16.10 -0.18 7.59
N ARG A 21 -16.73 1.01 7.47
CA ARG A 21 -16.07 2.19 6.89
C ARG A 21 -14.90 2.69 7.73
N ASP A 22 -14.95 2.44 9.04
CA ASP A 22 -13.90 2.84 9.96
C ASP A 22 -12.70 1.88 9.91
N ILE A 23 -12.88 0.65 9.39
CA ILE A 23 -11.79 -0.32 9.17
C ILE A 23 -11.05 0.05 7.88
N ARG A 24 -9.81 0.53 8.01
CA ARG A 24 -9.00 1.01 6.88
C ARG A 24 -8.16 -0.07 6.22
N THR A 25 -7.79 -1.10 6.97
CA THR A 25 -6.89 -2.16 6.51
C THR A 25 -7.64 -3.16 5.62
N PRO A 26 -7.25 -3.32 4.33
CA PRO A 26 -7.76 -4.40 3.49
C PRO A 26 -7.40 -5.77 4.07
N GLY A 27 -8.27 -6.76 3.91
CA GLY A 27 -8.01 -8.13 4.37
C GLY A 27 -8.21 -8.39 5.86
N GLN A 28 -8.72 -7.41 6.61
CA GLN A 28 -8.96 -7.58 8.06
C GLN A 28 -9.81 -8.82 8.39
N TRP A 29 -10.72 -9.19 7.49
CA TRP A 29 -11.53 -10.41 7.64
C TRP A 29 -10.71 -11.70 7.72
N LEU A 30 -9.56 -11.77 7.03
CA LEU A 30 -8.63 -12.91 7.09
C LEU A 30 -8.05 -13.07 8.50
N ARG A 31 -7.67 -11.94 9.08
CA ARG A 31 -7.18 -11.88 10.45
C ARG A 31 -8.26 -12.31 11.44
N GLU A 32 -9.46 -11.75 11.32
CA GLU A 32 -10.56 -12.04 12.25
C GLU A 32 -10.95 -13.53 12.25
N LEU A 33 -10.93 -14.18 11.07
CA LEU A 33 -11.21 -15.61 11.00
C LEU A 33 -10.06 -16.46 11.56
N LYS A 34 -8.81 -16.03 11.38
CA LYS A 34 -7.64 -16.68 12.01
C LYS A 34 -7.72 -16.57 13.53
N GLU A 35 -8.00 -15.39 14.05
CA GLU A 35 -8.10 -15.18 15.49
C GLU A 35 -9.22 -15.97 16.15
N ASN A 36 -10.40 -16.01 15.49
CA ASN A 36 -11.50 -16.83 16.00
C ASN A 36 -11.15 -18.32 16.07
N ALA A 37 -10.41 -18.82 15.06
CA ALA A 37 -9.93 -20.19 15.04
C ALA A 37 -8.89 -20.45 16.15
N ASP A 38 -7.95 -19.53 16.35
CA ASP A 38 -6.94 -19.58 17.40
C ASP A 38 -7.57 -19.58 18.79
N GLU A 39 -8.50 -18.68 19.04
CA GLU A 39 -9.28 -18.62 20.30
C GLU A 39 -10.11 -19.89 20.54
N ALA A 40 -10.52 -20.59 19.47
CA ALA A 40 -11.17 -21.91 19.56
C ALA A 40 -10.17 -23.04 19.79
N GLY A 41 -8.86 -22.77 19.85
CA GLY A 41 -7.79 -23.74 20.07
C GLY A 41 -7.45 -24.59 18.84
N ALA A 42 -7.72 -24.07 17.63
CA ALA A 42 -7.41 -24.77 16.39
C ALA A 42 -5.91 -24.97 16.19
N LYS A 43 -5.54 -26.10 15.62
CA LYS A 43 -4.18 -26.39 15.18
C LYS A 43 -4.04 -26.36 13.66
N ASN A 44 -5.12 -26.50 12.94
CA ASN A 44 -5.17 -26.41 11.49
C ASN A 44 -6.22 -25.41 11.05
N ILE A 45 -5.77 -24.44 10.22
CA ILE A 45 -6.63 -23.43 9.61
C ILE A 45 -6.44 -23.48 8.10
N HIS A 46 -7.51 -23.57 7.34
CA HIS A 46 -7.46 -23.65 5.89
C HIS A 46 -8.38 -22.66 5.21
N PHE A 47 -7.79 -21.78 4.39
CA PHE A 47 -8.50 -20.86 3.52
C PHE A 47 -8.69 -21.50 2.14
N GLY A 48 -9.77 -22.27 1.97
CA GLY A 48 -10.01 -23.11 0.81
C GLY A 48 -10.96 -22.51 -0.23
N ILE A 49 -11.23 -23.31 -1.26
CA ILE A 49 -12.19 -23.01 -2.34
C ILE A 49 -13.35 -23.99 -2.23
N GLU A 50 -14.58 -23.47 -2.25
CA GLU A 50 -15.78 -24.28 -2.29
C GLU A 50 -15.99 -24.80 -3.72
N TRP A 51 -15.87 -26.13 -3.91
CA TRP A 51 -15.80 -26.75 -5.23
C TRP A 51 -17.17 -27.11 -5.82
N GLN A 52 -18.22 -27.33 -5.04
CA GLN A 52 -19.54 -27.63 -5.58
C GLN A 52 -20.07 -26.46 -6.42
N GLY A 53 -19.94 -25.23 -5.93
CA GLY A 53 -20.31 -24.03 -6.68
C GLY A 53 -19.47 -23.81 -7.93
N VAL A 54 -18.17 -24.17 -7.88
CA VAL A 54 -17.31 -24.15 -9.07
C VAL A 54 -17.78 -25.13 -10.13
N GLU A 55 -18.04 -26.37 -9.74
CA GLU A 55 -18.41 -27.46 -10.64
C GLU A 55 -19.80 -27.23 -11.25
N ASN A 56 -20.76 -26.79 -10.45
CA ASN A 56 -22.13 -26.64 -10.87
C ASN A 56 -22.43 -25.33 -11.59
N LEU A 57 -21.84 -24.20 -11.15
CA LEU A 57 -22.14 -22.88 -11.68
C LEU A 57 -20.90 -22.09 -12.14
N GLY A 58 -19.68 -22.59 -11.87
CA GLY A 58 -18.44 -21.88 -12.19
C GLY A 58 -18.19 -20.67 -11.27
N VAL A 59 -18.73 -20.69 -10.04
CA VAL A 59 -18.59 -19.62 -9.03
C VAL A 59 -17.54 -20.02 -8.01
N TYR A 60 -16.56 -19.15 -7.77
CA TYR A 60 -15.44 -19.44 -6.87
C TYR A 60 -15.64 -18.73 -5.54
N ARG A 61 -16.06 -19.48 -4.53
CA ARG A 61 -16.26 -18.97 -3.19
C ARG A 61 -15.15 -19.40 -2.25
N ARG A 62 -14.81 -18.50 -1.34
CA ARG A 62 -13.88 -18.78 -0.26
C ARG A 62 -14.64 -19.46 0.88
N TYR A 63 -14.07 -20.53 1.41
CA TYR A 63 -14.37 -20.98 2.78
C TYR A 63 -13.13 -20.87 3.65
N VAL A 64 -13.35 -20.78 4.95
CA VAL A 64 -12.31 -20.89 5.98
C VAL A 64 -12.72 -21.98 6.91
N ALA A 65 -11.85 -22.96 7.11
CA ALA A 65 -12.10 -24.08 8.01
C ALA A 65 -11.03 -24.12 9.11
N ASP A 66 -11.44 -24.49 10.31
CA ASP A 66 -10.57 -24.73 11.45
C ASP A 66 -10.96 -26.02 12.18
N ASP A 67 -10.01 -26.62 12.90
CA ASP A 67 -10.23 -27.80 13.74
C ASP A 67 -10.32 -27.44 15.24
N GLY A 68 -10.79 -26.24 15.55
CA GLY A 68 -11.05 -25.78 16.91
C GLY A 68 -12.16 -26.52 17.63
N SER A 69 -12.55 -26.08 18.81
CA SER A 69 -13.54 -26.76 19.66
C SER A 69 -14.94 -26.92 19.04
N GLY A 70 -15.26 -26.11 18.03
CA GLY A 70 -16.58 -26.05 17.43
C GLY A 70 -17.66 -25.52 18.40
N MET A 71 -18.90 -25.48 17.91
CA MET A 71 -20.08 -24.96 18.63
C MET A 71 -21.25 -25.93 18.43
N ASP A 72 -22.03 -26.16 19.46
CA ASP A 72 -23.34 -26.80 19.32
C ASP A 72 -24.38 -25.81 18.76
N ASP A 73 -25.61 -26.25 18.58
CA ASP A 73 -26.68 -25.46 17.98
C ASP A 73 -27.02 -24.21 18.80
N HIS A 74 -27.04 -24.33 20.13
CA HIS A 74 -27.31 -23.21 21.02
C HIS A 74 -26.13 -22.20 21.03
N GLU A 75 -24.92 -22.68 21.18
CA GLU A 75 -23.72 -21.84 21.15
C GLU A 75 -23.56 -21.10 19.80
N LEU A 76 -23.86 -21.81 18.70
CA LEU A 76 -23.77 -21.25 17.34
C LEU A 76 -24.82 -20.14 17.15
N ASP A 77 -26.07 -20.37 17.61
CA ASP A 77 -27.14 -19.36 17.56
C ASP A 77 -26.77 -18.14 18.42
N GLU A 78 -26.37 -18.35 19.66
CA GLU A 78 -25.97 -17.27 20.56
C GLU A 78 -24.81 -16.47 20.04
N PHE A 79 -23.70 -17.13 19.66
CA PHE A 79 -22.50 -16.46 19.17
C PHE A 79 -22.75 -15.68 17.86
N MET A 80 -23.47 -16.26 16.91
CA MET A 80 -23.71 -15.63 15.62
C MET A 80 -24.73 -14.50 15.67
N ARG A 81 -25.76 -14.57 16.52
CA ARG A 81 -26.77 -13.51 16.65
C ARG A 81 -26.42 -12.40 17.64
N THR A 82 -25.48 -12.65 18.56
CA THR A 82 -25.05 -11.61 19.52
C THR A 82 -24.03 -10.68 18.90
N TYR A 83 -24.19 -9.38 19.06
CA TYR A 83 -23.23 -8.36 18.66
C TYR A 83 -22.59 -7.76 19.91
N GLY A 84 -21.27 -7.96 20.06
CA GLY A 84 -20.53 -7.45 21.23
C GLY A 84 -20.54 -8.35 22.46
N GLY A 85 -20.99 -9.60 22.33
CA GLY A 85 -21.05 -10.57 23.42
C GLY A 85 -20.11 -11.75 23.17
N GLY A 86 -18.82 -11.57 23.33
CA GLY A 86 -17.81 -12.64 23.17
C GLY A 86 -17.61 -13.53 24.41
N GLY A 87 -18.53 -13.54 25.38
CA GLY A 87 -18.45 -14.40 26.56
C GLY A 87 -17.32 -14.08 27.57
N LYS A 88 -16.45 -13.12 27.29
CA LYS A 88 -15.40 -12.66 28.22
C LYS A 88 -15.78 -11.34 28.88
N PRO A 89 -15.41 -11.11 30.15
CA PRO A 89 -15.68 -9.85 30.83
C PRO A 89 -15.04 -8.67 30.10
N ILE A 90 -15.75 -7.54 30.00
CA ILE A 90 -15.21 -6.29 29.46
C ILE A 90 -13.99 -5.89 30.30
N GLY A 91 -12.80 -5.76 29.65
CA GLY A 91 -11.53 -5.44 30.31
C GLY A 91 -10.56 -6.62 30.45
N ALA A 92 -10.83 -7.79 29.85
CA ALA A 92 -9.86 -8.87 29.75
C ALA A 92 -8.77 -8.55 28.70
N GLU A 93 -7.52 -9.04 28.90
CA GLU A 93 -6.36 -8.77 28.03
C GLU A 93 -6.57 -9.10 26.54
N HIS A 94 -7.52 -9.96 26.24
CA HIS A 94 -7.93 -10.33 24.86
C HIS A 94 -9.44 -10.12 24.73
N GLU A 95 -9.90 -8.87 24.76
CA GLU A 95 -11.30 -8.53 24.53
C GLU A 95 -11.68 -8.83 23.08
N ASN A 96 -12.27 -10.00 22.86
CA ASN A 96 -12.97 -10.26 21.61
C ASN A 96 -14.40 -9.76 21.76
N PHE A 97 -14.70 -8.62 21.16
CA PHE A 97 -16.04 -8.03 21.21
C PHE A 97 -17.09 -8.83 20.41
N GLY A 98 -16.73 -9.97 19.81
CA GLY A 98 -17.62 -10.74 18.92
C GLY A 98 -18.12 -9.93 17.71
N ILE A 99 -17.42 -8.84 17.40
CA ILE A 99 -17.81 -7.84 16.41
C ILE A 99 -17.01 -8.02 15.13
N GLY A 100 -15.72 -8.37 15.27
CA GLY A 100 -14.74 -8.31 14.18
C GLY A 100 -15.15 -9.06 12.92
N ALA A 101 -15.45 -10.35 13.03
CA ALA A 101 -15.89 -11.15 11.91
C ALA A 101 -17.20 -10.61 11.28
N LYS A 102 -18.17 -10.19 12.10
CA LYS A 102 -19.46 -9.67 11.61
C LYS A 102 -19.29 -8.35 10.84
N VAL A 103 -18.47 -7.43 11.36
CA VAL A 103 -18.22 -6.13 10.72
C VAL A 103 -17.36 -6.27 9.45
N THR A 104 -16.42 -7.20 9.45
CA THR A 104 -15.51 -7.37 8.30
C THR A 104 -16.09 -8.24 7.19
N LEU A 105 -17.06 -9.13 7.49
CA LEU A 105 -17.61 -10.09 6.55
C LEU A 105 -19.02 -9.75 6.06
N LEU A 106 -19.96 -9.40 6.93
CA LEU A 106 -21.38 -9.24 6.56
C LEU A 106 -21.61 -8.17 5.47
N PRO A 107 -20.94 -7.01 5.45
CA PRO A 107 -21.22 -5.97 4.47
C PRO A 107 -21.00 -6.37 3.01
N TRP A 108 -20.16 -7.37 2.75
CA TRP A 108 -19.88 -7.86 1.40
C TRP A 108 -20.29 -9.33 1.20
N ASN A 109 -21.05 -9.89 2.17
CA ASN A 109 -21.69 -11.21 2.10
C ASN A 109 -23.18 -11.10 2.45
N ARG A 110 -23.88 -10.15 1.83
CA ARG A 110 -25.30 -9.86 2.10
C ARG A 110 -26.22 -10.99 1.71
N GLU A 111 -25.89 -11.75 0.65
CA GLU A 111 -26.61 -12.96 0.25
C GLU A 111 -26.45 -14.06 1.29
N GLY A 112 -25.24 -14.24 1.83
CA GLY A 112 -25.02 -15.20 2.89
C GLY A 112 -23.59 -15.27 3.43
N LEU A 113 -23.49 -15.33 4.74
CA LEU A 113 -22.35 -15.84 5.48
C LEU A 113 -22.85 -17.13 6.15
N VAL A 114 -22.37 -18.28 5.67
CA VAL A 114 -22.79 -19.57 6.22
C VAL A 114 -21.73 -20.08 7.17
N VAL A 115 -22.12 -20.47 8.37
CA VAL A 115 -21.25 -21.10 9.36
C VAL A 115 -21.77 -22.48 9.66
N ILE A 116 -20.91 -23.48 9.45
CA ILE A 116 -21.15 -24.89 9.79
C ILE A 116 -20.18 -25.24 10.91
N SER A 117 -20.69 -25.66 12.04
CA SER A 117 -19.87 -26.02 13.18
C SER A 117 -20.13 -27.46 13.61
N TYR A 118 -19.06 -28.13 14.01
CA TYR A 118 -19.06 -29.53 14.44
C TYR A 118 -18.68 -29.56 15.92
N LYS A 119 -19.50 -30.23 16.73
CA LYS A 119 -19.20 -30.45 18.13
C LYS A 119 -19.70 -31.84 18.54
N ALA A 120 -18.82 -32.64 19.13
CA ALA A 120 -19.09 -34.02 19.47
C ALA A 120 -19.65 -34.87 18.30
N GLY A 121 -19.19 -34.62 17.08
CA GLY A 121 -19.63 -35.30 15.87
C GLY A 121 -20.98 -34.86 15.30
N VAL A 122 -21.65 -33.88 15.94
CA VAL A 122 -22.92 -33.31 15.46
C VAL A 122 -22.61 -32.01 14.69
N ALA A 123 -23.22 -31.87 13.51
CA ALA A 123 -23.07 -30.68 12.68
C ALA A 123 -24.28 -29.75 12.83
N SER A 124 -24.03 -28.47 13.04
CA SER A 124 -25.01 -27.39 13.10
C SER A 124 -24.66 -26.30 12.10
N MET A 125 -25.64 -25.73 11.42
CA MET A 125 -25.44 -24.70 10.37
C MET A 125 -26.34 -23.49 10.62
N ILE A 126 -25.78 -22.29 10.50
CA ILE A 126 -26.50 -21.02 10.48
C ILE A 126 -26.11 -20.21 9.24
N ARG A 127 -27.06 -19.47 8.67
CA ARG A 127 -26.83 -18.50 7.61
C ARG A 127 -27.14 -17.10 8.15
N LEU A 128 -26.14 -16.21 8.12
CA LEU A 128 -26.37 -14.79 8.33
C LEU A 128 -26.60 -14.11 6.97
N ALA A 129 -27.60 -13.24 6.89
CA ALA A 129 -27.97 -12.54 5.67
C ALA A 129 -28.43 -11.11 5.96
N TYR A 130 -28.49 -10.31 4.92
CA TYR A 130 -29.06 -8.96 4.96
C TYR A 130 -30.49 -8.96 4.48
N ASP A 131 -31.40 -8.43 5.30
CA ASP A 131 -32.79 -8.19 4.91
C ASP A 131 -32.93 -6.78 4.32
N ALA A 132 -33.18 -6.69 3.02
CA ALA A 132 -33.34 -5.43 2.33
C ALA A 132 -34.65 -4.67 2.72
N GLU A 133 -35.67 -5.37 3.24
CA GLU A 133 -36.93 -4.73 3.66
C GLU A 133 -36.75 -3.97 4.97
N THR A 134 -36.03 -4.57 5.92
CA THR A 134 -35.76 -3.99 7.23
C THR A 134 -34.46 -3.22 7.30
N ALA A 135 -33.58 -3.38 6.31
CA ALA A 135 -32.20 -2.88 6.27
C ALA A 135 -31.37 -3.39 7.46
N GLU A 136 -31.54 -4.64 7.85
CA GLU A 136 -30.86 -5.26 8.98
C GLU A 136 -30.12 -6.56 8.59
N TYR A 137 -29.04 -6.86 9.29
CA TYR A 137 -28.41 -8.17 9.26
C TYR A 137 -29.02 -9.08 10.33
N GLY A 138 -29.13 -10.36 10.01
CA GLY A 138 -29.66 -11.32 10.93
C GLY A 138 -29.46 -12.76 10.48
N ALA A 139 -29.94 -13.70 11.31
CA ALA A 139 -29.98 -15.11 10.97
C ALA A 139 -31.18 -15.40 10.05
N PHE A 140 -30.92 -16.10 8.93
CA PHE A 140 -31.95 -16.60 8.06
C PHE A 140 -32.75 -17.69 8.81
N VAL A 141 -34.08 -17.66 8.72
CA VAL A 141 -34.95 -18.60 9.39
C VAL A 141 -35.48 -19.60 8.39
N TRP A 142 -35.18 -20.85 8.66
CA TRP A 142 -35.68 -22.01 7.93
C TRP A 142 -37.04 -22.46 8.50
N ILE A 143 -37.84 -23.10 7.66
CA ILE A 143 -39.01 -23.82 8.09
C ILE A 143 -38.65 -25.31 8.00
N ILE A 144 -38.52 -25.95 9.13
CA ILE A 144 -38.19 -27.37 9.28
C ILE A 144 -39.40 -28.12 9.85
N GLU A 145 -39.46 -29.43 9.67
CA GLU A 145 -40.45 -30.26 10.38
C GLU A 145 -39.83 -30.71 11.71
N ASN A 146 -40.60 -30.50 12.79
CA ASN A 146 -40.21 -30.99 14.12
C ASN A 146 -40.43 -32.50 14.23
N GLU A 147 -40.09 -33.10 15.36
CA GLU A 147 -40.25 -34.53 15.62
C GLU A 147 -41.68 -35.05 15.50
N TYR A 148 -42.68 -34.17 15.51
CA TYR A 148 -44.10 -34.47 15.34
C TYR A 148 -44.60 -34.27 13.91
N GLY A 149 -43.75 -33.80 13.00
CA GLY A 149 -44.09 -33.46 11.60
C GLY A 149 -44.76 -32.09 11.46
N ASP A 150 -44.75 -31.26 12.48
CA ASP A 150 -45.25 -29.89 12.41
C ASP A 150 -44.21 -28.91 11.95
N PRO A 151 -44.57 -27.89 11.15
CA PRO A 151 -43.63 -26.89 10.70
C PRO A 151 -43.13 -26.01 11.85
N GLU A 152 -41.83 -25.99 12.07
CA GLU A 152 -41.14 -25.18 13.07
C GLU A 152 -40.15 -24.21 12.40
N ARG A 153 -39.99 -23.04 13.00
CA ARG A 153 -39.02 -22.02 12.54
C ARG A 153 -37.74 -22.17 13.33
N SER A 154 -36.62 -22.43 12.62
CA SER A 154 -35.28 -22.48 13.22
C SER A 154 -34.31 -21.63 12.47
N ALA A 155 -33.40 -20.94 13.19
CA ALA A 155 -32.26 -20.25 12.63
C ALA A 155 -31.08 -21.18 12.45
N VAL A 156 -30.97 -22.24 13.23
CA VAL A 156 -29.93 -23.26 13.16
C VAL A 156 -30.58 -24.58 12.68
N ILE A 157 -29.94 -25.22 11.71
CA ILE A 157 -30.36 -26.48 11.11
C ILE A 157 -29.19 -27.45 10.99
N SER A 158 -29.48 -28.75 10.80
CA SER A 158 -28.47 -29.71 10.34
C SER A 158 -28.07 -29.41 8.89
N PRO A 159 -26.78 -29.42 8.53
CA PRO A 159 -26.33 -29.29 7.15
C PRO A 159 -26.47 -30.58 6.34
N GLU A 160 -26.82 -31.70 6.97
CA GLU A 160 -26.86 -33.02 6.32
C GLU A 160 -27.96 -33.05 5.25
N GLU A 161 -27.58 -33.51 4.04
CA GLU A 161 -28.48 -33.60 2.88
C GLU A 161 -29.21 -32.28 2.52
N PHE A 162 -28.68 -31.17 3.00
CA PHE A 162 -29.25 -29.83 2.74
C PHE A 162 -28.38 -29.09 1.72
N GLY A 163 -29.02 -28.46 0.75
CA GLY A 163 -28.34 -27.66 -0.28
C GLY A 163 -29.09 -26.41 -0.67
N ILE A 164 -28.43 -25.51 -1.36
CA ILE A 164 -29.01 -24.33 -2.01
C ILE A 164 -28.59 -24.36 -3.50
N PRO A 165 -29.42 -24.98 -4.37
CA PRO A 165 -29.09 -25.15 -5.78
C PRO A 165 -28.79 -23.86 -6.52
N GLU A 166 -29.41 -22.75 -6.13
CA GLU A 166 -29.17 -21.41 -6.68
C GLU A 166 -27.72 -20.92 -6.45
N TRP A 167 -27.05 -21.49 -5.44
CA TRP A 167 -25.61 -21.24 -5.19
C TRP A 167 -24.71 -22.31 -5.82
N GLY A 168 -25.29 -23.34 -6.43
CA GLY A 168 -24.54 -24.49 -6.94
C GLY A 168 -24.07 -25.43 -5.84
N ILE A 169 -24.51 -25.26 -4.60
CA ILE A 169 -24.17 -26.11 -3.47
C ILE A 169 -25.31 -27.08 -3.26
N ILE A 170 -25.07 -28.33 -3.53
CA ILE A 170 -26.07 -29.40 -3.46
C ILE A 170 -26.15 -30.03 -2.08
N ASP A 171 -25.00 -30.06 -1.39
CA ASP A 171 -24.89 -30.75 -0.11
C ASP A 171 -23.90 -30.01 0.81
N PHE A 172 -24.41 -29.26 1.77
CA PHE A 172 -23.58 -28.62 2.79
C PHE A 172 -22.94 -29.63 3.75
N GLY A 173 -23.61 -30.77 3.99
CA GLY A 173 -23.09 -31.85 4.83
C GLY A 173 -21.81 -32.50 4.25
N ALA A 174 -21.56 -32.32 2.95
CA ALA A 174 -20.36 -32.84 2.30
C ALA A 174 -19.19 -31.84 2.20
N ILE A 175 -19.37 -30.55 2.59
CA ILE A 175 -18.32 -29.51 2.42
C ILE A 175 -17.04 -29.87 3.18
N TRP A 176 -17.14 -30.49 4.35
CA TRP A 176 -15.96 -30.89 5.13
C TRP A 176 -14.99 -31.81 4.36
N LYS A 177 -15.46 -32.59 3.38
CA LYS A 177 -14.63 -33.45 2.53
C LYS A 177 -13.65 -32.67 1.65
N GLN A 178 -13.90 -31.39 1.46
CA GLN A 178 -13.03 -30.47 0.69
C GLN A 178 -11.88 -29.92 1.55
N VAL A 179 -11.97 -30.04 2.88
CA VAL A 179 -11.00 -29.55 3.83
C VAL A 179 -9.80 -30.54 3.90
N PRO A 180 -8.56 -30.09 3.64
CA PRO A 180 -7.42 -30.98 3.43
C PRO A 180 -7.15 -31.97 4.59
N TYR A 181 -7.25 -31.50 5.82
CA TYR A 181 -6.97 -32.32 7.01
C TYR A 181 -8.17 -33.17 7.43
N TRP A 182 -9.34 -33.01 6.78
CA TRP A 182 -10.52 -33.88 6.96
C TRP A 182 -10.80 -34.79 5.76
N ALA A 183 -10.24 -34.47 4.59
CA ALA A 183 -10.55 -35.15 3.31
C ALA A 183 -10.36 -36.69 3.32
N GLN A 184 -9.55 -37.22 4.22
CA GLN A 184 -9.32 -38.64 4.36
C GLN A 184 -10.23 -39.36 5.37
N ARG A 185 -11.12 -38.58 6.06
CA ARG A 185 -12.05 -39.16 7.02
C ARG A 185 -13.23 -39.80 6.30
N ASN A 186 -13.79 -40.82 6.89
CA ASN A 186 -15.01 -41.47 6.41
C ASN A 186 -16.28 -40.85 7.01
N GLU A 187 -16.11 -40.12 8.11
CA GLU A 187 -17.17 -39.50 8.88
C GLU A 187 -16.89 -38.01 9.08
N PRO A 188 -17.89 -37.17 9.33
CA PRO A 188 -17.71 -35.76 9.67
C PRO A 188 -16.72 -35.58 10.83
N PRO A 189 -16.07 -34.41 10.94
CA PRO A 189 -15.16 -34.15 12.04
C PRO A 189 -15.90 -34.12 13.38
N ASP A 190 -15.21 -34.49 14.46
CA ASP A 190 -15.75 -34.43 15.81
C ASP A 190 -15.93 -32.99 16.30
N HIS A 191 -15.07 -32.09 15.85
CA HIS A 191 -15.09 -30.68 16.19
C HIS A 191 -14.48 -29.84 15.07
N GLY A 192 -14.75 -28.55 15.07
CA GLY A 192 -14.26 -27.57 14.13
C GLY A 192 -15.34 -26.71 13.51
N THR A 193 -14.92 -25.72 12.71
CA THR A 193 -15.86 -24.78 12.09
C THR A 193 -15.49 -24.52 10.63
N ILE A 194 -16.50 -24.36 9.78
CA ILE A 194 -16.38 -23.90 8.40
C ILE A 194 -17.19 -22.63 8.23
N VAL A 195 -16.54 -21.56 7.78
CA VAL A 195 -17.17 -20.30 7.41
C VAL A 195 -17.12 -20.14 5.90
N LEU A 196 -18.28 -20.10 5.23
CA LEU A 196 -18.40 -19.95 3.77
C LEU A 196 -18.89 -18.55 3.42
N LEU A 197 -18.18 -17.90 2.51
CA LEU A 197 -18.45 -16.55 2.03
C LEU A 197 -19.23 -16.62 0.71
N VAL A 198 -20.51 -16.24 0.72
CA VAL A 198 -21.39 -16.35 -0.47
C VAL A 198 -21.29 -15.10 -1.35
N GLY A 199 -21.03 -13.94 -0.75
CA GLY A 199 -21.01 -12.65 -1.45
C GLY A 199 -22.32 -11.89 -1.34
N ASN A 200 -22.48 -10.87 -2.19
CA ASN A 200 -23.69 -10.03 -2.25
C ASN A 200 -24.73 -10.55 -3.25
N ALA A 201 -24.37 -11.55 -4.03
CA ALA A 201 -25.26 -12.17 -5.02
C ALA A 201 -24.94 -13.67 -5.19
N PRO A 202 -25.93 -14.50 -5.62
CA PRO A 202 -25.77 -15.95 -5.76
C PRO A 202 -24.63 -16.40 -6.67
N LEU A 203 -24.22 -15.56 -7.65
CA LEU A 203 -23.19 -15.88 -8.64
C LEU A 203 -21.92 -15.04 -8.47
N GLU A 204 -21.68 -14.50 -7.30
CA GLU A 204 -20.51 -13.69 -7.02
C GLU A 204 -19.31 -14.53 -6.56
N ASP A 205 -18.13 -14.24 -7.13
CA ASP A 205 -16.87 -14.84 -6.68
C ASP A 205 -16.39 -14.12 -5.41
N THR A 206 -16.08 -14.88 -4.37
CA THR A 206 -15.54 -14.34 -3.10
C THR A 206 -14.12 -14.83 -2.79
N ILE A 207 -13.52 -15.59 -3.70
CA ILE A 207 -12.21 -16.22 -3.49
C ILE A 207 -11.08 -15.22 -3.22
N LEU A 208 -11.18 -14.00 -3.79
CA LEU A 208 -10.17 -12.95 -3.65
C LEU A 208 -10.43 -12.01 -2.47
N GLY A 209 -11.60 -12.09 -1.84
CA GLY A 209 -12.02 -11.21 -0.76
C GLY A 209 -13.09 -10.20 -1.17
N ASP A 210 -13.15 -9.07 -0.46
CA ASP A 210 -14.17 -8.04 -0.65
C ASP A 210 -14.06 -7.36 -2.04
N PRO A 211 -15.07 -7.49 -2.92
CA PRO A 211 -15.02 -6.92 -4.26
C PRO A 211 -15.03 -5.38 -4.26
N GLU A 212 -15.44 -4.74 -3.18
CA GLU A 212 -15.39 -3.28 -3.02
C GLU A 212 -13.99 -2.77 -2.69
N ARG A 213 -13.03 -3.68 -2.43
CA ARG A 213 -11.63 -3.37 -2.11
C ARG A 213 -10.69 -3.81 -3.24
N PRO A 214 -10.34 -2.92 -4.18
CA PRO A 214 -9.49 -3.26 -5.34
C PRO A 214 -8.13 -3.85 -4.96
N GLU A 215 -7.58 -3.48 -3.81
CA GLU A 215 -6.33 -4.00 -3.27
C GLU A 215 -6.39 -5.49 -2.92
N GLU A 216 -7.58 -6.05 -2.69
CA GLU A 216 -7.82 -7.47 -2.44
C GLU A 216 -7.95 -8.30 -3.72
N SER A 217 -8.06 -7.66 -4.89
CA SER A 217 -8.31 -8.35 -6.16
C SER A 217 -7.16 -9.21 -6.69
N ALA A 218 -5.96 -9.11 -6.11
CA ALA A 218 -4.81 -9.90 -6.52
C ALA A 218 -4.89 -11.33 -5.99
N VAL A 219 -4.72 -12.34 -6.86
CA VAL A 219 -4.82 -13.78 -6.50
C VAL A 219 -3.94 -14.21 -5.33
N HIS A 220 -2.81 -13.55 -5.13
CA HIS A 220 -1.87 -13.83 -4.03
C HIS A 220 -2.19 -13.02 -2.76
N PHE A 221 -3.20 -12.14 -2.79
CA PHE A 221 -3.47 -11.22 -1.68
C PHE A 221 -3.74 -11.93 -0.35
N PRO A 222 -4.61 -12.96 -0.26
CA PRO A 222 -4.90 -13.58 1.04
C PRO A 222 -3.65 -14.17 1.72
N ALA A 223 -2.83 -14.91 0.94
CA ALA A 223 -1.59 -15.48 1.48
C ALA A 223 -0.56 -14.40 1.84
N ARG A 224 -0.43 -13.34 1.00
CA ARG A 224 0.45 -12.21 1.29
C ARG A 224 0.02 -11.45 2.54
N TYR A 225 -1.28 -11.17 2.68
CA TYR A 225 -1.80 -10.47 3.84
C TYR A 225 -1.45 -11.22 5.13
N LEU A 226 -1.77 -12.51 5.22
CA LEU A 226 -1.49 -13.32 6.41
C LEU A 226 0.02 -13.41 6.69
N ASN A 227 0.85 -13.65 5.67
CA ASN A 227 2.32 -13.69 5.82
C ASN A 227 2.96 -12.34 6.12
N THR A 228 2.24 -11.23 5.96
CA THR A 228 2.73 -9.89 6.32
C THR A 228 2.20 -9.47 7.67
N ARG A 229 0.97 -9.86 8.01
CA ARG A 229 0.30 -9.48 9.25
C ARG A 229 0.77 -10.29 10.46
N ILE A 230 0.90 -11.60 10.30
CA ILE A 230 1.38 -12.52 11.34
C ILE A 230 2.91 -12.43 11.39
N TRP A 231 3.48 -12.23 12.56
CA TRP A 231 4.93 -12.16 12.72
C TRP A 231 5.57 -13.54 12.53
N ASP A 232 5.14 -14.48 13.31
CA ASP A 232 5.55 -15.88 13.22
C ASP A 232 4.34 -16.78 13.51
N VAL A 233 4.35 -18.00 12.98
CA VAL A 233 3.28 -18.98 13.20
C VAL A 233 3.80 -20.01 14.19
N ASP A 234 3.02 -20.30 15.22
CA ASP A 234 3.36 -21.29 16.23
C ASP A 234 3.73 -22.65 15.60
N GLU A 235 4.72 -23.31 16.17
CA GLU A 235 5.26 -24.58 15.63
C GLU A 235 4.19 -25.68 15.51
N ASP A 236 3.18 -25.65 16.38
CA ASP A 236 2.08 -26.63 16.43
C ASP A 236 0.86 -26.21 15.62
N MET A 237 0.90 -25.03 14.97
CA MET A 237 -0.17 -24.50 14.12
C MET A 237 0.17 -24.63 12.64
N THR A 238 -0.79 -25.04 11.84
CA THR A 238 -0.69 -25.08 10.38
C THR A 238 -1.76 -24.21 9.75
N ILE A 239 -1.34 -23.16 9.06
CA ILE A 239 -2.24 -22.28 8.31
C ILE A 239 -1.93 -22.43 6.82
N THR A 240 -2.96 -22.69 6.00
CA THR A 240 -2.81 -22.84 4.54
C THR A 240 -3.85 -22.05 3.77
N VAL A 241 -3.45 -21.56 2.59
CA VAL A 241 -4.30 -20.78 1.69
C VAL A 241 -4.25 -21.36 0.28
N ASP A 242 -5.39 -21.74 -0.27
CA ASP A 242 -5.49 -22.12 -1.68
C ASP A 242 -5.66 -20.86 -2.53
N VAL A 243 -4.76 -20.66 -3.49
CA VAL A 243 -4.73 -19.49 -4.37
C VAL A 243 -4.67 -19.92 -5.85
N PRO A 244 -5.43 -19.27 -6.75
CA PRO A 244 -5.27 -19.47 -8.18
C PRO A 244 -3.86 -19.05 -8.63
N VAL A 245 -3.28 -19.78 -9.56
CA VAL A 245 -1.95 -19.47 -10.12
C VAL A 245 -2.01 -18.29 -11.09
N SER A 246 -3.09 -18.21 -11.85
CA SER A 246 -3.30 -17.19 -12.87
C SER A 246 -4.16 -16.04 -12.32
N PRO A 247 -3.83 -14.77 -12.63
CA PRO A 247 -4.73 -13.65 -12.36
C PRO A 247 -5.96 -13.65 -13.31
N ASP A 248 -5.90 -14.38 -14.43
CA ASP A 248 -7.03 -14.51 -15.35
C ASP A 248 -7.93 -15.66 -14.90
N ARG A 249 -9.16 -15.33 -14.51
CA ARG A 249 -10.22 -16.25 -14.10
C ARG A 249 -10.52 -17.34 -15.12
N ASN A 250 -10.34 -17.09 -16.41
CA ASN A 250 -10.58 -18.09 -17.46
C ASN A 250 -9.61 -19.28 -17.39
N ASN A 251 -8.47 -19.08 -16.74
CA ASN A 251 -7.46 -20.13 -16.54
C ASN A 251 -7.63 -20.89 -15.22
N TRP A 252 -8.64 -20.58 -14.41
CA TRP A 252 -8.90 -21.27 -13.17
C TRP A 252 -9.54 -22.63 -13.41
N PRO A 253 -9.23 -23.66 -12.60
CA PRO A 253 -9.81 -24.98 -12.73
C PRO A 253 -11.32 -24.94 -12.58
N ARG A 254 -12.05 -25.64 -13.45
CA ARG A 254 -13.53 -25.73 -13.43
C ARG A 254 -14.06 -26.82 -12.52
N ARG A 255 -13.19 -27.59 -11.90
CA ARG A 255 -13.50 -28.64 -10.93
C ARG A 255 -12.36 -28.76 -9.96
N GLN A 256 -12.62 -29.38 -8.81
CA GLN A 256 -11.57 -29.67 -7.85
C GLN A 256 -10.45 -30.51 -8.52
N PRO A 257 -9.18 -30.06 -8.47
CA PRO A 257 -8.06 -30.84 -8.96
C PRO A 257 -7.84 -32.10 -8.07
N ASP A 258 -7.44 -33.21 -8.68
CA ASP A 258 -7.09 -34.45 -7.95
C ASP A 258 -5.95 -34.20 -6.95
N ALA A 259 -5.03 -33.30 -7.27
CA ALA A 259 -3.97 -32.85 -6.39
C ALA A 259 -3.77 -31.34 -6.52
N ILE A 260 -3.77 -30.64 -5.41
CA ILE A 260 -3.37 -29.23 -5.31
C ILE A 260 -1.90 -29.21 -4.92
N ASP A 261 -1.07 -28.53 -5.72
CA ASP A 261 0.38 -28.54 -5.53
C ASP A 261 0.94 -27.12 -5.31
N LEU A 262 2.17 -27.06 -4.75
CA LEU A 262 2.89 -25.78 -4.53
C LEU A 262 3.48 -25.19 -5.81
N ILE A 263 3.56 -25.97 -6.88
CA ILE A 263 4.12 -25.56 -8.17
C ILE A 263 3.03 -24.90 -9.01
N GLY A 264 1.78 -25.23 -8.78
CA GLY A 264 0.62 -24.68 -9.47
C GLY A 264 0.32 -25.34 -10.81
N GLN A 265 0.76 -26.57 -11.04
CA GLN A 265 0.45 -27.31 -12.26
C GLN A 265 -1.04 -27.64 -12.37
N SER A 266 -1.72 -27.78 -11.24
CA SER A 266 -3.18 -27.97 -11.17
C SER A 266 -3.98 -26.69 -11.44
N GLY A 267 -3.32 -25.51 -11.52
CA GLY A 267 -3.96 -24.18 -11.60
C GLY A 267 -4.32 -23.59 -10.25
N ILE A 268 -4.20 -24.36 -9.17
CA ILE A 268 -4.35 -23.93 -7.77
C ILE A 268 -3.09 -24.28 -7.00
N THR A 269 -2.58 -23.34 -6.23
CA THR A 269 -1.43 -23.54 -5.36
C THR A 269 -1.87 -23.43 -3.90
N ARG A 270 -1.57 -24.45 -3.09
CA ARG A 270 -1.73 -24.39 -1.63
C ARG A 270 -0.47 -23.77 -1.03
N ARG A 271 -0.62 -22.63 -0.39
CA ARG A 271 0.48 -21.90 0.23
C ARG A 271 0.40 -22.00 1.74
N PRO A 272 1.48 -22.44 2.40
CA PRO A 272 1.58 -22.33 3.85
C PRO A 272 1.76 -20.86 4.24
N VAL A 273 1.12 -20.45 5.32
CA VAL A 273 1.42 -19.20 6.02
C VAL A 273 2.55 -19.48 6.99
N ARG A 274 3.61 -18.70 6.91
CA ARG A 274 4.84 -18.85 7.71
C ARG A 274 5.16 -17.62 8.55
N GLY A 275 4.41 -16.54 8.34
CA GLY A 275 4.65 -15.27 9.01
C GLY A 275 5.74 -14.40 8.37
N ALA A 276 5.77 -13.12 8.76
CA ALA A 276 6.68 -12.11 8.21
C ALA A 276 8.15 -12.43 8.54
N TYR A 277 8.42 -12.92 9.73
CA TYR A 277 9.77 -13.31 10.19
C TYR A 277 10.40 -14.33 9.23
N HIS A 278 9.66 -15.41 8.88
CA HIS A 278 10.13 -16.40 7.93
C HIS A 278 10.47 -15.79 6.55
N TYR A 279 9.63 -14.89 6.05
CA TYR A 279 9.87 -14.26 4.74
C TYR A 279 11.05 -13.29 4.77
N ILE A 280 11.24 -12.57 5.87
CA ILE A 280 12.39 -11.67 6.04
C ILE A 280 13.68 -12.48 6.04
N HIS A 281 13.73 -13.65 6.68
CA HIS A 281 14.96 -14.44 6.83
C HIS A 281 15.25 -15.38 5.67
N ASN A 282 14.21 -16.00 5.08
CA ASN A 282 14.39 -17.19 4.26
C ASN A 282 13.91 -17.07 2.81
N VAL A 283 13.21 -16.00 2.41
CA VAL A 283 12.54 -15.97 1.10
C VAL A 283 12.91 -14.73 0.30
N GLY A 284 13.44 -14.92 -0.93
CA GLY A 284 13.76 -13.84 -1.87
C GLY A 284 14.97 -12.97 -1.48
N GLY A 285 15.87 -13.50 -0.67
CA GLY A 285 17.07 -12.87 -0.19
C GLY A 285 17.51 -13.44 1.16
N LYS A 286 18.55 -12.89 1.72
CA LYS A 286 19.08 -13.28 3.05
C LYS A 286 19.27 -12.05 3.92
N VAL A 287 19.10 -12.19 5.23
CA VAL A 287 19.51 -11.20 6.22
C VAL A 287 21.04 -11.18 6.25
N VAL A 288 21.63 -10.01 6.02
CA VAL A 288 23.10 -9.80 6.07
C VAL A 288 23.56 -9.19 7.38
N ALA A 289 22.66 -8.51 8.09
CA ALA A 289 22.85 -8.00 9.44
C ALA A 289 21.48 -7.75 10.10
N SER A 290 21.39 -7.93 11.40
CA SER A 290 20.17 -7.68 12.18
C SER A 290 20.51 -7.41 13.64
N SER A 291 19.54 -6.95 14.43
CA SER A 291 19.64 -6.84 15.90
C SER A 291 19.94 -8.19 16.59
N GLU A 292 19.67 -9.31 15.93
CA GLU A 292 19.94 -10.66 16.42
C GLU A 292 21.36 -11.16 16.05
N SER A 293 22.12 -10.39 15.26
CA SER A 293 23.48 -10.76 14.83
C SER A 293 24.48 -10.59 15.98
N GLU A 294 25.54 -11.39 16.00
CA GLU A 294 26.59 -11.32 17.03
C GLU A 294 27.22 -9.90 17.09
N GLY A 295 27.14 -9.26 18.24
CA GLY A 295 27.68 -7.91 18.47
C GLY A 295 26.78 -6.75 18.05
N GLU A 296 25.57 -7.03 17.59
CA GLU A 296 24.53 -6.04 17.31
C GLU A 296 23.41 -6.18 18.36
N GLU A 297 22.61 -5.14 18.53
CA GLU A 297 21.51 -5.11 19.49
C GLU A 297 20.31 -4.35 18.88
N ALA A 298 19.13 -4.57 19.46
CA ALA A 298 17.95 -3.77 19.19
C ALA A 298 18.19 -2.31 19.62
N VAL A 299 17.58 -1.37 18.91
CA VAL A 299 17.69 0.05 19.25
C VAL A 299 16.67 0.39 20.33
N SER A 300 17.15 0.81 21.50
CA SER A 300 16.28 1.28 22.58
C SER A 300 15.62 2.61 22.21
N LEU A 301 14.30 2.63 22.27
CA LEU A 301 13.44 3.78 21.99
C LEU A 301 12.84 4.33 23.30
N PRO A 302 12.24 5.55 23.29
CA PRO A 302 11.54 6.09 24.45
C PRO A 302 10.48 5.15 25.01
N HIS A 303 10.33 5.16 26.35
CA HIS A 303 9.31 4.41 27.08
C HIS A 303 9.49 2.88 27.07
N HIS A 304 10.74 2.41 27.13
CA HIS A 304 11.09 0.99 27.15
C HIS A 304 10.64 0.21 25.90
N VAL A 305 10.47 0.91 24.79
CA VAL A 305 10.19 0.32 23.47
C VAL A 305 11.52 -0.08 22.86
N GLU A 306 11.56 -1.22 22.20
CA GLU A 306 12.72 -1.68 21.44
C GLU A 306 12.39 -1.66 19.93
N ALA A 307 13.40 -1.49 19.11
CA ALA A 307 13.27 -1.61 17.67
C ALA A 307 14.26 -2.65 17.16
N ASP A 308 13.74 -3.81 16.82
CA ASP A 308 14.47 -4.79 16.05
C ASP A 308 14.64 -4.30 14.62
N TRP A 309 15.76 -4.64 14.03
CA TRP A 309 16.06 -4.25 12.67
C TRP A 309 16.73 -5.38 11.89
N TYR A 310 16.41 -5.45 10.61
CA TYR A 310 16.95 -6.45 9.69
C TYR A 310 17.37 -5.75 8.41
N LEU A 311 18.61 -5.95 7.98
CA LEU A 311 19.14 -5.51 6.70
C LEU A 311 19.29 -6.73 5.81
N ARG A 312 18.65 -6.70 4.65
CA ARG A 312 18.65 -7.82 3.70
C ARG A 312 19.45 -7.51 2.44
N GLU A 313 20.01 -8.54 1.86
CA GLU A 313 20.43 -8.55 0.47
C GLU A 313 19.32 -9.26 -0.33
N VAL A 314 18.60 -8.48 -1.16
CA VAL A 314 17.49 -9.01 -1.95
C VAL A 314 18.05 -9.72 -3.18
N ASP A 315 17.69 -10.99 -3.35
CA ASP A 315 18.05 -11.80 -4.51
C ASP A 315 16.82 -11.99 -5.42
N GLY A 316 16.87 -11.37 -6.61
CA GLY A 316 15.86 -11.55 -7.63
C GLY A 316 14.57 -10.75 -7.45
N ARG A 317 13.42 -11.37 -7.84
CA ARG A 317 12.10 -10.74 -7.78
C ARG A 317 11.48 -10.90 -6.40
N PRO A 318 10.78 -9.87 -5.88
CA PRO A 318 10.05 -9.99 -4.63
C PRO A 318 9.08 -11.18 -4.67
N ASN A 319 9.00 -11.93 -3.58
CA ASN A 319 8.02 -13.00 -3.46
C ASN A 319 6.61 -12.40 -3.32
N PRO A 320 5.63 -12.82 -4.15
CA PRO A 320 4.29 -12.23 -4.10
C PRO A 320 3.46 -12.64 -2.87
N TYR A 321 3.91 -13.62 -2.08
CA TYR A 321 3.16 -14.22 -0.97
C TYR A 321 3.59 -13.75 0.43
N GLY A 322 4.50 -12.81 0.53
CA GLY A 322 4.96 -12.21 1.78
C GLY A 322 5.24 -10.72 1.66
N PRO A 323 5.87 -10.11 2.66
CA PRO A 323 6.31 -8.71 2.59
C PRO A 323 7.17 -8.48 1.33
N ARG A 324 6.85 -7.44 0.56
CA ARG A 324 7.52 -7.20 -0.75
C ARG A 324 8.80 -6.40 -0.63
N ASP A 325 8.77 -5.36 0.18
CA ASP A 325 9.84 -4.38 0.35
C ASP A 325 10.09 -4.20 1.84
N GLY A 326 11.13 -3.48 2.20
CA GLY A 326 11.37 -3.07 3.55
C GLY A 326 10.16 -2.38 4.17
N MET A 327 10.02 -2.47 5.47
CA MET A 327 8.89 -1.90 6.20
C MET A 327 9.30 -1.38 7.57
N VAL A 328 8.51 -0.46 8.08
CA VAL A 328 8.47 -0.08 9.50
C VAL A 328 7.13 -0.53 10.04
N ALA A 329 7.12 -1.35 11.07
CA ALA A 329 5.90 -1.91 11.65
C ALA A 329 6.02 -2.00 13.18
N VAL A 330 4.91 -2.19 13.86
CA VAL A 330 4.85 -2.43 15.31
C VAL A 330 4.40 -3.85 15.56
N LEU A 331 5.19 -4.61 16.28
CA LEU A 331 4.86 -5.97 16.71
C LEU A 331 4.09 -5.91 18.05
N TYR A 332 2.89 -6.44 18.05
CA TYR A 332 2.06 -6.56 19.23
C TYR A 332 1.28 -7.86 19.17
N ASP A 333 1.39 -8.68 20.21
CA ASP A 333 0.69 -9.95 20.36
C ASP A 333 0.82 -10.89 19.14
N GLY A 334 2.07 -11.06 18.67
CA GLY A 334 2.37 -11.92 17.50
C GLY A 334 1.96 -11.36 16.13
N GLU A 335 1.40 -10.15 16.08
CA GLU A 335 0.93 -9.53 14.86
C GLU A 335 1.64 -8.19 14.58
N LEU A 336 1.81 -7.88 13.29
CA LEU A 336 2.34 -6.60 12.85
C LEU A 336 1.22 -5.59 12.60
N TYR A 337 1.32 -4.43 13.23
CA TYR A 337 0.42 -3.30 13.12
C TYR A 337 1.10 -2.09 12.48
N ASP A 338 0.30 -1.15 12.00
CA ASP A 338 0.77 0.13 11.45
C ASP A 338 1.91 -0.04 10.43
N ILE A 339 1.82 -1.10 9.62
CA ILE A 339 2.81 -1.46 8.60
C ILE A 339 2.92 -0.33 7.58
N SER A 340 4.12 0.22 7.42
CA SER A 340 4.39 1.30 6.48
C SER A 340 5.57 0.99 5.57
N HIS A 341 5.34 1.06 4.26
CA HIS A 341 6.36 1.00 3.21
C HIS A 341 6.70 2.39 2.66
N GLU A 342 6.16 3.45 3.25
CA GLU A 342 6.24 4.81 2.77
C GLU A 342 7.60 5.44 3.01
N GLN A 343 8.16 6.12 2.00
CA GLN A 343 9.47 6.76 2.08
C GLN A 343 9.58 7.76 3.23
N TRP A 344 8.50 8.50 3.52
CA TRP A 344 8.53 9.48 4.60
C TRP A 344 8.68 8.82 5.97
N ARG A 345 8.13 7.62 6.17
CA ARG A 345 8.29 6.86 7.41
C ARG A 345 9.76 6.45 7.60
N PHE A 346 10.40 5.89 6.58
CA PHE A 346 11.82 5.53 6.64
C PHE A 346 12.74 6.75 6.89
N ARG A 347 12.40 7.90 6.29
CA ARG A 347 13.15 9.15 6.55
C ARG A 347 13.07 9.58 8.00
N GLN A 348 11.94 9.41 8.68
CA GLN A 348 11.84 9.65 10.12
C GLN A 348 12.82 8.78 10.91
N PHE A 349 13.08 7.56 10.44
CA PHE A 349 14.04 6.62 11.03
C PHE A 349 15.47 6.77 10.51
N GLY A 350 15.80 7.86 9.82
CA GLY A 350 17.16 8.16 9.37
C GLY A 350 17.58 7.43 8.09
N ILE A 351 16.66 6.81 7.34
CA ILE A 351 16.93 6.07 6.11
C ILE A 351 16.38 6.84 4.90
N PRO A 352 17.19 7.71 4.26
CA PRO A 352 16.70 8.58 3.19
C PRO A 352 16.59 7.92 1.81
N TRP A 353 17.36 6.87 1.53
CA TRP A 353 17.53 6.29 0.23
C TRP A 353 16.62 5.10 -0.02
N LYS A 354 15.90 5.13 -1.16
CA LYS A 354 14.91 4.12 -1.52
C LYS A 354 15.50 2.71 -1.63
N GLU A 355 16.73 2.62 -2.10
CA GLU A 355 17.48 1.36 -2.23
C GLU A 355 17.71 0.72 -0.85
N VAL A 356 18.08 1.54 0.15
CA VAL A 356 18.26 1.07 1.54
C VAL A 356 16.92 0.78 2.20
N GLN A 357 15.90 1.62 1.95
CA GLN A 357 14.55 1.42 2.50
C GLN A 357 13.98 0.06 2.09
N ARG A 358 14.18 -0.32 0.81
CA ARG A 358 13.69 -1.61 0.29
C ARG A 358 14.32 -2.81 0.99
N ASP A 359 15.57 -2.66 1.40
CA ASP A 359 16.37 -3.73 1.98
C ASP A 359 16.28 -3.76 3.53
N THR A 360 15.61 -2.78 4.15
CA THR A 360 15.58 -2.59 5.61
C THR A 360 14.18 -2.83 6.19
N TYR A 361 14.13 -3.62 7.26
CA TYR A 361 12.93 -3.86 8.07
C TYR A 361 13.18 -3.35 9.48
N ILE A 362 12.25 -2.59 10.03
CA ILE A 362 12.30 -2.06 11.39
C ILE A 362 11.02 -2.50 12.08
N ILE A 363 11.16 -3.33 13.09
CA ILE A 363 10.06 -3.89 13.87
C ILE A 363 10.12 -3.29 15.27
N ILE A 364 9.17 -2.46 15.57
CA ILE A 364 9.07 -1.79 16.88
C ILE A 364 8.32 -2.71 17.82
N VAL A 365 8.93 -3.03 18.95
CA VAL A 365 8.40 -3.93 19.99
C VAL A 365 8.10 -3.11 21.22
N PRO A 366 6.86 -2.64 21.42
CA PRO A 366 6.47 -1.99 22.67
C PRO A 366 6.40 -3.01 23.80
N PRO A 367 6.61 -2.59 25.07
CA PRO A 367 6.40 -3.46 26.20
C PRO A 367 4.93 -3.92 26.24
N HIS A 368 4.73 -5.18 26.60
CA HIS A 368 3.38 -5.73 26.77
C HIS A 368 2.68 -4.96 27.91
N SER A 369 1.48 -4.46 27.63
CA SER A 369 0.70 -3.64 28.55
C SER A 369 -0.78 -3.90 28.35
N ASP A 370 -1.53 -3.92 29.44
CA ASP A 370 -3.00 -4.01 29.41
C ASP A 370 -3.71 -2.71 28.96
N GLY A 371 -2.94 -1.76 28.45
CA GLY A 371 -3.41 -0.45 27.99
C GLY A 371 -3.69 0.56 29.11
N ARG A 372 -3.51 0.17 30.38
CA ARG A 372 -3.75 1.05 31.54
C ARG A 372 -2.52 1.83 31.99
N GLU A 373 -1.36 1.42 31.54
CA GLU A 373 -0.12 2.14 31.82
C GLU A 373 0.00 3.39 30.94
N GLN A 374 0.63 4.43 31.45
CA GLN A 374 0.72 5.74 30.80
C GLN A 374 1.30 5.69 29.38
N HIS A 375 2.11 4.69 29.06
CA HIS A 375 2.76 4.50 27.76
C HIS A 375 2.42 3.14 27.15
N GLY A 376 1.45 2.43 27.72
CA GLY A 376 0.99 1.15 27.20
C GLY A 376 0.36 1.29 25.81
N VAL A 377 0.59 0.29 24.99
CA VAL A 377 0.04 0.19 23.65
C VAL A 377 -1.10 -0.83 23.66
N TYR A 378 -2.18 -0.52 22.98
CA TYR A 378 -3.33 -1.41 22.86
C TYR A 378 -4.01 -1.27 21.49
N PRO A 379 -4.65 -2.33 20.99
CA PRO A 379 -5.34 -2.29 19.71
C PRO A 379 -6.62 -1.45 19.78
N LEU A 380 -6.94 -0.77 18.68
CA LEU A 380 -8.25 -0.15 18.49
C LEU A 380 -9.35 -1.21 18.41
N GLY A 381 -10.60 -0.83 18.64
CA GLY A 381 -11.75 -1.75 18.60
C GLY A 381 -11.92 -2.51 17.28
N GLY A 382 -11.43 -1.95 16.16
CA GLY A 382 -11.35 -2.63 14.86
C GLY A 382 -10.09 -3.47 14.67
N ARG A 383 -9.17 -3.47 15.61
CA ARG A 383 -7.87 -4.17 15.58
C ARG A 383 -7.08 -3.97 14.28
N ASP A 384 -7.29 -2.84 13.60
CA ASP A 384 -6.56 -2.45 12.39
C ASP A 384 -5.37 -1.53 12.68
N ALA A 385 -5.33 -0.90 13.84
CA ALA A 385 -4.26 -0.01 14.31
C ALA A 385 -4.08 -0.09 15.83
N LEU A 386 -2.97 0.44 16.31
CA LEU A 386 -2.64 0.56 17.74
C LEU A 386 -2.68 2.02 18.20
N ASN A 387 -3.03 2.20 19.47
CA ASN A 387 -2.95 3.48 20.16
C ASN A 387 -2.16 3.34 21.46
N VAL A 388 -1.61 4.46 21.95
CA VAL A 388 -1.16 4.54 23.34
C VAL A 388 -2.31 4.95 24.25
N TYR A 389 -2.11 4.78 25.57
CA TYR A 389 -3.07 5.15 26.60
C TYR A 389 -3.68 6.54 26.38
N GLY A 390 -5.00 6.63 26.52
CA GLY A 390 -5.75 7.85 26.26
C GLY A 390 -6.15 8.07 24.80
N GLY A 391 -6.03 7.04 23.96
CA GLY A 391 -6.47 7.06 22.55
C GLY A 391 -5.59 7.89 21.64
N LYS A 392 -4.35 8.17 22.04
CA LYS A 392 -3.40 8.92 21.21
C LYS A 392 -2.74 8.00 20.18
N PRO A 393 -2.40 8.50 18.98
CA PRO A 393 -1.66 7.72 18.00
C PRO A 393 -0.26 7.36 18.51
N LEU A 394 0.32 6.32 17.95
CA LEU A 394 1.68 5.88 18.25
C LEU A 394 2.70 7.00 17.99
N PRO A 395 3.69 7.20 18.89
CA PRO A 395 4.65 8.30 18.80
C PRO A 395 5.80 8.01 17.82
N PHE A 396 5.46 7.65 16.59
CA PHE A 396 6.45 7.34 15.55
C PHE A 396 7.47 8.44 15.29
N GLY A 397 7.11 9.71 15.52
CA GLY A 397 8.03 10.84 15.39
C GLY A 397 9.19 10.74 16.38
N ASP A 398 8.89 10.45 17.63
CA ASP A 398 9.88 10.34 18.72
C ASP A 398 10.70 9.06 18.55
N TRP A 399 10.05 7.94 18.23
CA TRP A 399 10.71 6.67 17.95
C TRP A 399 11.68 6.79 16.77
N GLY A 400 11.21 7.33 15.65
CA GLY A 400 12.03 7.50 14.45
C GLY A 400 13.23 8.41 14.69
N MET A 401 13.03 9.48 15.45
CA MET A 401 14.09 10.40 15.81
C MET A 401 15.18 9.71 16.67
N THR A 402 14.79 8.93 17.66
CA THR A 402 15.72 8.19 18.52
C THR A 402 16.45 7.11 17.73
N PHE A 403 15.75 6.36 16.90
CA PHE A 403 16.36 5.36 16.02
C PHE A 403 17.40 5.99 15.07
N ALA A 404 17.07 7.13 14.45
CA ALA A 404 18.00 7.84 13.56
C ALA A 404 19.26 8.32 14.26
N GLN A 405 19.17 8.68 15.55
CA GLN A 405 20.35 9.06 16.38
C GLN A 405 21.25 7.86 16.70
N SER A 406 20.65 6.70 16.89
CA SER A 406 21.31 5.44 17.25
C SER A 406 21.36 4.47 16.07
N LEU A 407 21.39 5.00 14.83
CA LEU A 407 21.31 4.20 13.60
C LEU A 407 22.35 3.08 13.60
N PRO A 408 21.96 1.80 13.45
CA PRO A 408 22.88 0.66 13.44
C PRO A 408 24.00 0.79 12.41
N ALA A 409 25.21 0.36 12.80
CA ALA A 409 26.38 0.51 11.94
C ALA A 409 26.25 -0.14 10.55
N PRO A 410 25.64 -1.36 10.40
CA PRO A 410 25.41 -1.95 9.08
C PRO A 410 24.49 -1.13 8.20
N ILE A 411 23.40 -0.58 8.75
CA ILE A 411 22.47 0.28 8.01
C ILE A 411 23.18 1.58 7.61
N ARG A 412 23.94 2.19 8.51
CA ARG A 412 24.74 3.40 8.22
C ARG A 412 25.72 3.16 7.08
N ARG A 413 26.45 2.04 7.12
CA ARG A 413 27.38 1.65 6.05
C ARG A 413 26.65 1.49 4.72
N ARG A 414 25.49 0.85 4.72
CA ARG A 414 24.67 0.67 3.51
C ARG A 414 24.18 1.99 2.95
N ILE A 415 23.83 2.95 3.80
CA ILE A 415 23.48 4.32 3.40
C ILE A 415 24.69 5.01 2.73
N GLU A 416 25.90 4.86 3.30
CA GLU A 416 27.12 5.44 2.74
C GLU A 416 27.49 4.83 1.38
N GLU A 417 27.31 3.50 1.21
CA GLU A 417 27.55 2.80 -0.07
C GLU A 417 26.62 3.27 -1.19
N VAL A 418 25.34 3.52 -0.86
CA VAL A 418 24.32 3.94 -1.82
C VAL A 418 24.37 5.46 -2.03
N ARG A 419 25.04 6.19 -1.14
CA ARG A 419 25.18 7.64 -1.25
C ARG A 419 25.93 7.97 -2.53
N PRO A 420 25.34 8.72 -3.47
CA PRO A 420 26.02 9.12 -4.69
C PRO A 420 27.29 9.90 -4.36
N ASN A 421 28.40 9.61 -5.06
CA ASN A 421 29.58 10.46 -4.99
C ASN A 421 29.18 11.89 -5.39
N THR A 422 29.81 12.88 -4.79
CA THR A 422 29.49 14.31 -5.01
C THR A 422 29.56 14.68 -6.50
N ASP A 423 30.46 14.04 -7.26
CA ASP A 423 30.59 14.23 -8.72
C ASP A 423 29.43 13.61 -9.55
N ASP A 424 28.75 12.58 -9.02
CA ASP A 424 27.54 12.00 -9.63
C ASP A 424 26.26 12.75 -9.25
N ILE A 425 26.27 13.51 -8.14
CA ILE A 425 25.12 14.32 -7.70
C ILE A 425 24.80 15.39 -8.74
N ASP A 426 25.80 15.99 -9.38
CA ASP A 426 25.63 17.02 -10.41
C ASP A 426 24.92 16.49 -11.67
N ARG A 427 25.02 15.19 -11.97
CA ARG A 427 24.27 14.57 -13.07
C ARG A 427 22.90 14.02 -12.64
N ALA A 428 22.83 13.42 -11.48
CA ALA A 428 21.60 12.77 -10.98
C ALA A 428 20.46 13.75 -10.68
N TRP A 429 20.74 15.03 -10.33
CA TRP A 429 19.67 16.01 -10.16
C TRP A 429 19.08 16.45 -11.50
N LYS A 430 19.91 16.60 -12.55
CA LYS A 430 19.45 16.93 -13.90
C LYS A 430 18.53 15.84 -14.46
N ASP A 431 18.88 14.58 -14.25
CA ASP A 431 18.04 13.45 -14.68
C ASP A 431 16.69 13.40 -13.92
N ARG A 432 16.71 13.59 -12.60
CA ARG A 432 15.49 13.70 -11.78
C ARG A 432 14.65 14.91 -12.13
N PHE A 433 15.30 16.01 -12.44
CA PHE A 433 14.67 17.23 -12.89
C PHE A 433 14.02 17.03 -14.26
N ALA A 434 14.74 16.45 -15.23
CA ALA A 434 14.22 16.12 -16.55
C ALA A 434 13.02 15.16 -16.44
N GLU A 435 13.07 14.16 -15.58
CA GLU A 435 11.95 13.21 -15.36
C GLU A 435 10.71 13.90 -14.79
N ARG A 436 10.89 14.77 -13.79
CA ARG A 436 9.79 15.53 -13.17
C ARG A 436 9.13 16.52 -14.14
N TYR A 437 9.92 17.15 -15.01
CA TYR A 437 9.43 18.10 -16.01
C TYR A 437 8.85 17.42 -17.24
N LEU A 438 9.40 16.30 -17.70
CA LEU A 438 8.85 15.52 -18.81
C LEU A 438 7.39 15.12 -18.54
N ASN A 439 7.06 14.72 -17.33
CA ASN A 439 5.70 14.36 -16.94
C ASN A 439 4.77 15.58 -16.91
N ARG A 440 5.24 16.73 -16.43
CA ARG A 440 4.48 18.00 -16.46
C ARG A 440 4.30 18.53 -17.88
N TRP A 441 5.29 18.43 -18.74
CA TRP A 441 5.19 18.91 -20.12
C TRP A 441 4.26 18.05 -20.97
N ARG A 442 4.09 16.78 -20.66
CA ARG A 442 3.04 15.97 -21.29
C ARG A 442 1.63 16.48 -20.97
N GLN A 443 1.47 17.11 -19.80
CA GLN A 443 0.19 17.72 -19.38
C GLN A 443 0.00 19.17 -19.86
N LEU A 444 1.08 19.91 -20.10
CA LEU A 444 1.05 21.33 -20.53
C LEU A 444 1.12 21.47 -22.07
N ARG A 445 0.44 20.64 -22.83
CA ARG A 445 0.33 20.77 -24.28
C ARG A 445 -0.70 21.83 -24.74
N TYR A 446 -0.94 22.85 -23.95
CA TYR A 446 -1.78 23.97 -24.32
C TYR A 446 -0.93 25.03 -25.01
N ARG A 447 -1.23 25.27 -26.31
CA ARG A 447 -0.70 26.40 -27.04
C ARG A 447 -1.79 27.44 -27.17
N ILE A 448 -1.58 28.58 -26.56
CA ILE A 448 -2.39 29.77 -26.81
C ILE A 448 -1.79 30.46 -28.04
N HIS A 449 -2.56 30.62 -29.10
CA HIS A 449 -2.14 31.43 -30.24
C HIS A 449 -2.31 32.89 -29.90
N GLN A 450 -1.22 33.66 -29.98
CA GLN A 450 -1.31 35.13 -30.05
C GLN A 450 -1.84 35.53 -31.44
N GLN A 451 -2.83 36.38 -31.47
CA GLN A 451 -3.30 37.00 -32.69
C GLN A 451 -2.16 37.83 -33.29
N GLY A 452 -1.67 37.46 -34.48
CA GLY A 452 -0.68 38.21 -35.23
C GLY A 452 0.58 37.47 -35.68
N GLU A 453 0.89 36.27 -35.14
CA GLU A 453 2.04 35.52 -35.63
C GLU A 453 1.76 34.79 -36.98
N GLN A 454 2.34 35.28 -38.06
CA GLN A 454 2.41 34.55 -39.33
C GLN A 454 3.44 33.39 -39.19
N ARG A 455 2.96 32.17 -39.25
CA ARG A 455 3.82 30.98 -39.27
C ARG A 455 4.56 30.87 -40.59
N THR A 456 5.86 30.98 -40.58
CA THR A 456 6.73 30.86 -41.74
C THR A 456 7.09 29.42 -42.12
N ASN A 457 6.75 28.40 -41.31
CA ASN A 457 7.12 27.02 -41.63
C ASN A 457 6.07 25.98 -41.19
N PRO A 458 5.39 25.30 -42.14
CA PRO A 458 4.34 24.31 -41.84
C PRO A 458 4.88 23.00 -41.22
N SER A 459 6.17 22.71 -41.28
CA SER A 459 6.77 21.52 -40.67
C SER A 459 6.95 21.60 -39.15
N GLN A 460 6.78 22.79 -38.54
CA GLN A 460 6.85 23.01 -37.08
C GLN A 460 5.49 22.99 -36.38
N ARG A 461 4.45 22.47 -37.04
CA ARG A 461 3.13 22.34 -36.43
C ARG A 461 3.15 21.28 -35.33
N SER A 462 3.27 21.72 -34.10
CA SER A 462 2.84 20.90 -32.97
C SER A 462 1.31 20.78 -32.99
N PRO A 463 0.74 19.66 -32.55
CA PRO A 463 -0.73 19.50 -32.52
C PRO A 463 -1.32 20.56 -31.60
N VAL A 464 -2.13 21.45 -32.15
CA VAL A 464 -2.95 22.41 -31.41
C VAL A 464 -4.13 21.65 -30.84
N ILE A 465 -4.28 21.64 -29.54
CA ILE A 465 -5.53 21.25 -28.91
C ILE A 465 -6.36 22.52 -28.85
N GLU A 466 -7.29 22.69 -29.80
CA GLU A 466 -8.34 23.69 -29.66
C GLU A 466 -9.22 23.27 -28.49
N LEU A 467 -9.21 24.06 -27.43
CA LEU A 467 -10.27 24.03 -26.44
C LEU A 467 -11.52 24.62 -27.07
N ASP A 468 -12.29 23.75 -27.73
CA ASP A 468 -13.60 24.11 -28.23
C ASP A 468 -14.55 24.25 -27.03
N SER A 469 -14.58 25.46 -26.48
CA SER A 469 -15.52 25.86 -25.44
C SER A 469 -16.98 25.92 -25.94
N THR A 470 -17.22 25.59 -27.23
CA THR A 470 -18.53 25.62 -27.85
C THR A 470 -19.11 24.25 -28.18
N ARG A 471 -18.50 23.15 -27.72
CA ARG A 471 -19.12 21.83 -27.81
C ARG A 471 -20.22 21.60 -26.79
N SER A 472 -21.15 22.53 -26.70
CA SER A 472 -22.48 22.20 -26.22
C SER A 472 -23.36 21.85 -27.43
N ALA A 473 -23.83 20.62 -27.45
CA ALA A 473 -24.97 20.16 -28.20
C ALA A 473 -24.93 20.36 -29.76
N ASN A 474 -24.06 19.64 -30.44
CA ASN A 474 -24.30 19.32 -31.81
C ASN A 474 -24.58 17.82 -31.96
N THR A 475 -25.87 17.45 -31.85
CA THR A 475 -26.45 16.13 -32.14
C THR A 475 -26.60 15.90 -33.64
N GLY A 476 -25.55 16.14 -34.42
CA GLY A 476 -25.50 15.74 -35.81
C GLY A 476 -25.05 14.28 -35.92
N PRO A 477 -25.51 13.53 -36.95
CA PRO A 477 -25.14 12.14 -37.15
C PRO A 477 -23.62 12.03 -37.26
N LYS A 478 -23.01 11.24 -36.40
CA LYS A 478 -21.58 10.92 -36.44
C LYS A 478 -21.23 10.36 -37.81
N ARG A 479 -20.47 11.11 -38.59
CA ARG A 479 -19.83 10.54 -39.78
C ARG A 479 -18.97 9.35 -39.33
N PRO A 480 -19.03 8.20 -40.03
CA PRO A 480 -18.22 7.06 -39.72
C PRO A 480 -16.75 7.49 -39.74
N HIS A 481 -16.05 7.21 -38.67
CA HIS A 481 -14.60 7.38 -38.57
C HIS A 481 -13.99 6.58 -39.75
N ARG A 482 -13.40 7.25 -40.72
CA ARG A 482 -12.45 6.60 -41.63
C ARG A 482 -11.32 6.06 -40.75
N PRO A 483 -11.02 4.76 -40.78
CA PRO A 483 -9.88 4.24 -40.05
C PRO A 483 -8.66 4.98 -40.58
N ARG A 484 -7.94 5.65 -39.66
CA ARG A 484 -6.59 6.11 -39.95
C ARG A 484 -5.80 4.87 -40.30
N ASN A 485 -5.24 4.84 -41.50
CA ASN A 485 -4.29 3.84 -41.97
C ASN A 485 -3.05 3.90 -41.06
N THR A 486 -3.08 3.18 -39.95
CA THR A 486 -1.98 3.02 -38.99
C THR A 486 -1.38 1.62 -39.08
N GLU A 487 -1.88 0.80 -40.00
CA GLU A 487 -1.44 -0.59 -40.16
C GLU A 487 0.05 -0.79 -40.45
N PRO A 488 0.76 0.05 -41.24
CA PRO A 488 2.19 -0.18 -41.42
C PRO A 488 3.06 0.07 -40.16
N ARG A 489 2.51 0.70 -39.12
CA ARG A 489 3.25 1.00 -37.90
C ARG A 489 3.04 0.01 -36.76
N LEU A 490 2.02 -0.81 -36.82
CA LEU A 490 1.72 -1.81 -35.79
C LEU A 490 2.44 -3.14 -36.00
N LEU A 491 2.89 -3.42 -37.20
CA LEU A 491 3.61 -4.67 -37.52
C LEU A 491 5.11 -4.61 -37.18
N ASP A 492 5.66 -3.42 -37.01
CA ASP A 492 7.07 -3.22 -36.64
C ASP A 492 7.29 -3.20 -35.11
N ASP A 493 6.22 -3.28 -34.31
CA ASP A 493 6.29 -3.04 -32.87
C ASP A 493 6.82 -4.21 -32.03
N ARG A 494 7.00 -5.39 -32.61
CA ARG A 494 7.63 -6.51 -31.88
C ARG A 494 9.15 -6.42 -31.79
N THR A 495 9.75 -5.61 -32.66
CA THR A 495 11.18 -5.28 -32.58
C THR A 495 11.46 -3.88 -32.01
N THR A 496 10.42 -3.11 -31.71
CA THR A 496 10.52 -1.71 -31.26
C THR A 496 10.35 -1.52 -29.76
N ALA A 497 10.02 -2.56 -28.99
CA ALA A 497 10.01 -2.47 -27.52
C ALA A 497 11.40 -2.06 -26.99
N ASP A 498 12.46 -2.61 -27.56
CA ASP A 498 13.84 -2.21 -27.23
C ASP A 498 14.25 -0.86 -27.84
N ARG A 499 13.62 -0.47 -28.98
CA ARG A 499 13.87 0.84 -29.61
C ARG A 499 13.06 1.97 -28.97
N ALA A 500 11.89 1.69 -28.42
CA ALA A 500 11.12 2.68 -27.65
C ALA A 500 11.85 3.05 -26.37
N GLY A 501 12.44 2.10 -25.67
CA GLY A 501 13.32 2.34 -24.52
C GLY A 501 14.56 3.15 -24.87
N SER A 502 15.17 2.90 -26.03
CA SER A 502 16.33 3.67 -26.50
C SER A 502 15.97 5.08 -26.96
N GLY A 503 14.82 5.25 -27.60
CA GLY A 503 14.31 6.56 -28.03
C GLY A 503 13.88 7.45 -26.85
N GLU A 504 13.32 6.88 -25.81
CA GLU A 504 12.96 7.59 -24.58
C GLU A 504 14.22 7.92 -23.76
N ARG A 505 15.19 7.02 -23.72
CA ARG A 505 16.50 7.23 -23.10
C ARG A 505 17.32 8.27 -23.87
N ALA A 506 17.34 8.22 -25.20
CA ALA A 506 17.96 9.24 -26.03
C ALA A 506 17.29 10.61 -25.89
N ARG A 507 15.96 10.69 -25.77
CA ARG A 507 15.22 11.92 -25.46
C ARG A 507 15.51 12.44 -24.05
N LYS A 508 15.62 11.57 -23.04
CA LYS A 508 16.02 11.95 -21.68
C LYS A 508 17.45 12.52 -21.66
N VAL A 509 18.37 11.87 -22.34
CA VAL A 509 19.77 12.34 -22.49
C VAL A 509 19.83 13.68 -23.24
N GLN A 510 19.05 13.84 -24.31
CA GLN A 510 19.01 15.08 -25.08
C GLN A 510 18.35 16.24 -24.31
N MET A 511 17.38 15.96 -23.43
CA MET A 511 16.79 16.97 -22.54
C MET A 511 17.69 17.30 -21.37
N ALA A 512 18.38 16.32 -20.77
CA ALA A 512 19.34 16.57 -19.72
C ALA A 512 20.51 17.45 -20.22
N ALA A 513 20.95 17.24 -21.47
CA ALA A 513 21.94 18.08 -22.13
C ALA A 513 21.42 19.51 -22.48
N ALA A 514 20.12 19.73 -22.49
CA ALA A 514 19.51 21.03 -22.75
C ALA A 514 19.19 21.82 -21.45
N ILE A 515 19.34 21.20 -20.28
CA ILE A 515 19.11 21.88 -19.00
C ILE A 515 20.37 22.69 -18.66
N PRO A 516 20.23 24.02 -18.44
CA PRO A 516 21.35 24.86 -17.99
C PRO A 516 21.92 24.34 -16.67
N ASP A 517 23.18 24.64 -16.43
CA ASP A 517 23.77 24.41 -15.11
C ASP A 517 23.64 25.65 -14.22
N TRP A 518 24.01 25.51 -12.95
CA TRP A 518 24.20 26.66 -12.10
C TRP A 518 25.67 26.68 -11.64
N VAL A 519 26.20 27.87 -11.45
CA VAL A 519 27.60 28.10 -11.08
C VAL A 519 27.64 29.16 -10.00
N SER A 520 28.45 28.95 -8.97
CA SER A 520 28.73 30.00 -8.01
C SER A 520 29.51 31.16 -8.70
N ALA A 521 29.03 32.34 -8.44
CA ALA A 521 29.62 33.59 -8.96
C ALA A 521 29.96 34.53 -7.80
N ARG A 522 30.88 35.42 -7.99
CA ARG A 522 31.20 36.53 -7.09
C ARG A 522 30.51 37.80 -7.54
N ALA A 523 30.50 38.81 -6.66
CA ALA A 523 29.94 40.11 -7.00
C ALA A 523 30.54 40.72 -8.27
N ASP A 524 31.85 40.50 -8.51
CA ASP A 524 32.58 41.02 -9.68
C ASP A 524 32.23 40.25 -10.97
N ASP A 525 31.66 39.06 -10.89
CA ASP A 525 31.25 38.25 -12.04
C ASP A 525 29.82 38.61 -12.53
N MET A 526 29.13 39.52 -11.83
CA MET A 526 27.81 39.96 -12.14
C MET A 526 27.81 41.33 -12.82
N ASP A 527 26.87 41.56 -13.74
CA ASP A 527 26.71 42.90 -14.39
C ASP A 527 26.54 44.01 -13.37
N GLU A 528 25.83 43.74 -12.29
CA GLU A 528 25.63 44.62 -11.18
C GLU A 528 25.69 43.86 -9.84
N PRO A 529 26.47 44.30 -8.85
CA PRO A 529 26.73 43.56 -7.62
C PRO A 529 25.49 43.29 -6.73
N TYR A 530 24.41 44.05 -6.94
CA TYR A 530 23.18 43.88 -6.21
C TYR A 530 22.23 42.78 -6.79
N TYR A 531 22.66 42.10 -7.88
CA TYR A 531 21.90 40.97 -8.37
C TYR A 531 22.34 39.67 -7.64
N ILE A 532 21.34 38.88 -7.21
CA ILE A 532 21.58 37.57 -6.60
C ILE A 532 21.83 36.52 -7.68
N ALA A 533 21.19 36.65 -8.84
CA ALA A 533 21.34 35.68 -9.92
C ALA A 533 21.21 36.31 -11.30
N ALA A 534 21.94 35.76 -12.26
CA ALA A 534 21.85 36.08 -13.67
C ALA A 534 21.87 34.80 -14.51
N TYR A 535 21.32 34.85 -15.72
CA TYR A 535 21.34 33.74 -16.66
C TYR A 535 22.23 34.10 -17.85
N ASP A 536 23.31 33.33 -18.05
CA ASP A 536 24.16 33.43 -19.22
C ASP A 536 23.86 32.28 -20.20
N PRO A 537 23.18 32.54 -21.33
CA PRO A 537 22.84 31.51 -22.31
C PRO A 537 24.04 31.02 -23.13
N THR A 538 25.17 31.72 -23.07
CA THR A 538 26.37 31.45 -23.92
C THR A 538 27.40 30.58 -23.22
N LYS A 539 27.32 30.45 -21.90
CA LYS A 539 28.30 29.71 -21.09
C LYS A 539 28.24 28.21 -21.42
N GLU A 540 29.39 27.65 -21.73
CA GLU A 540 29.57 26.22 -21.93
C GLU A 540 29.93 25.56 -20.60
N ASN A 541 29.18 24.48 -20.24
CA ASN A 541 29.37 23.74 -19.00
C ASN A 541 30.30 22.53 -19.23
N SER A 542 30.85 22.00 -18.16
CA SER A 542 31.76 20.85 -18.19
C SER A 542 31.15 19.58 -18.78
N ASP A 543 29.82 19.45 -18.77
CA ASP A 543 29.04 18.34 -19.32
C ASP A 543 28.66 18.53 -20.81
N GLY A 544 29.12 19.62 -21.45
CA GLY A 544 28.81 19.97 -22.84
C GLY A 544 27.42 20.60 -23.03
N SER A 545 26.68 20.87 -21.95
CA SER A 545 25.46 21.66 -22.00
C SER A 545 25.76 23.14 -22.16
N ARG A 546 24.81 23.93 -22.69
CA ARG A 546 24.95 25.39 -22.86
C ARG A 546 23.96 26.10 -21.94
N GLY A 547 24.42 27.24 -21.42
CA GLY A 547 23.70 28.12 -20.52
C GLY A 547 23.97 27.78 -19.07
N ALA A 548 24.21 28.82 -18.27
CA ALA A 548 24.37 28.69 -16.82
C ALA A 548 23.63 29.78 -16.06
N VAL A 549 23.13 29.42 -14.91
CA VAL A 549 22.63 30.38 -13.91
C VAL A 549 23.79 30.73 -12.99
N LEU A 550 24.21 31.97 -13.01
CA LEU A 550 25.19 32.51 -12.09
C LEU A 550 24.50 32.86 -10.79
N LEU A 551 24.94 32.29 -9.66
CA LEU A 551 24.44 32.57 -8.31
C LEU A 551 25.53 33.34 -7.55
N ASN A 552 25.26 34.61 -7.20
CA ASN A 552 26.14 35.41 -6.39
C ASN A 552 26.12 34.95 -4.93
N ILE A 553 27.13 34.18 -4.55
CA ILE A 553 27.26 33.63 -3.21
C ILE A 553 27.77 34.64 -2.17
N GLU A 554 28.27 35.80 -2.62
CA GLU A 554 28.73 36.89 -1.76
C GLU A 554 27.64 37.95 -1.51
N HIS A 555 26.46 37.82 -2.12
CA HIS A 555 25.35 38.74 -1.90
C HIS A 555 24.81 38.62 -0.47
N ASP A 556 24.64 39.74 0.21
CA ASP A 556 24.25 39.80 1.63
C ASP A 556 23.05 38.90 2.00
N ALA A 557 22.01 38.89 1.16
CA ALA A 557 20.84 38.05 1.40
C ALA A 557 21.15 36.54 1.30
N VAL A 558 22.09 36.13 0.44
CA VAL A 558 22.51 34.74 0.31
C VAL A 558 23.41 34.34 1.47
N VAL A 559 24.32 35.23 1.85
CA VAL A 559 25.23 35.03 3.00
C VAL A 559 24.38 34.88 4.28
N GLN A 560 23.49 35.82 4.54
CA GLN A 560 22.62 35.78 5.71
C GLN A 560 21.76 34.51 5.75
N PHE A 561 21.21 34.10 4.62
CA PHE A 561 20.45 32.87 4.50
C PHE A 561 21.28 31.62 4.83
N VAL A 562 22.52 31.56 4.31
CA VAL A 562 23.43 30.46 4.59
C VAL A 562 23.84 30.43 6.06
N GLU A 563 24.15 31.59 6.66
CA GLU A 563 24.50 31.72 8.07
C GLU A 563 23.37 31.28 9.01
N GLU A 564 22.11 31.63 8.69
CA GLU A 564 20.95 31.14 9.46
C GLU A 564 20.86 29.61 9.44
N PHE A 565 21.09 28.98 8.28
CA PHE A 565 21.11 27.53 8.22
C PHE A 565 22.32 26.92 8.89
N GLN A 566 23.51 27.49 8.73
CA GLN A 566 24.72 27.01 9.40
C GLN A 566 24.59 27.07 10.94
N ALA A 567 23.98 28.13 11.48
CA ALA A 567 23.71 28.28 12.90
C ALA A 567 22.77 27.19 13.45
N ALA A 568 21.97 26.60 12.58
CA ALA A 568 21.00 25.55 12.94
C ALA A 568 21.58 24.13 12.94
N TYR A 569 22.86 23.96 12.55
CA TYR A 569 23.52 22.66 12.45
C TYR A 569 24.89 22.66 13.19
N PRO A 570 25.43 21.46 13.53
CA PRO A 570 26.74 21.38 14.16
C PRO A 570 27.86 22.03 13.32
N PRO A 571 28.84 22.72 13.96
CA PRO A 571 29.90 23.42 13.22
C PRO A 571 30.73 22.54 12.29
N GLN A 572 30.84 21.25 12.57
CA GLN A 572 31.60 20.29 11.74
C GLN A 572 31.02 20.08 10.34
N VAL A 573 29.75 20.43 10.14
CA VAL A 573 29.03 20.29 8.84
C VAL A 573 28.68 21.64 8.23
N ALA A 574 29.16 22.75 8.78
CA ALA A 574 28.81 24.10 8.33
C ALA A 574 29.08 24.34 6.84
N ASP A 575 30.23 23.91 6.33
CA ASP A 575 30.58 24.04 4.91
C ASP A 575 29.64 23.21 4.02
N GLN A 576 29.28 22.00 4.45
CA GLN A 576 28.33 21.15 3.72
C GLN A 576 26.92 21.76 3.73
N VAL A 577 26.52 22.42 4.83
CA VAL A 577 25.24 23.14 4.92
C VAL A 577 25.23 24.29 3.91
N ALA A 578 26.31 25.08 3.83
CA ALA A 578 26.44 26.16 2.86
C ALA A 578 26.32 25.68 1.43
N GLU A 579 27.05 24.63 1.09
CA GLU A 579 26.99 24.00 -0.23
C GLU A 579 25.57 23.50 -0.59
N GLN A 580 24.88 22.90 0.36
CA GLN A 580 23.49 22.47 0.12
C GLN A 580 22.51 23.64 -0.03
N CYS A 581 22.71 24.73 0.69
CA CYS A 581 21.92 25.97 0.51
C CYS A 581 22.11 26.51 -0.91
N TRP A 582 23.35 26.65 -1.38
CA TRP A 582 23.65 27.10 -2.73
C TRP A 582 23.09 26.16 -3.78
N ASN A 583 23.25 24.84 -3.60
CA ASN A 583 22.68 23.81 -4.49
C ASN A 583 21.16 23.96 -4.63
N VAL A 584 20.44 24.16 -3.53
CA VAL A 584 18.98 24.30 -3.55
C VAL A 584 18.58 25.59 -4.26
N LEU A 585 19.23 26.71 -3.97
CA LEU A 585 18.96 27.98 -4.63
C LEU A 585 19.27 27.91 -6.14
N GLY A 586 20.45 27.40 -6.50
CA GLY A 586 20.88 27.26 -7.90
C GLY A 586 19.96 26.38 -8.72
N GLN A 587 19.63 25.18 -8.21
CA GLN A 587 18.70 24.25 -8.87
C GLN A 587 17.28 24.85 -9.02
N SER A 588 16.82 25.60 -8.04
CA SER A 588 15.51 26.24 -8.10
C SER A 588 15.47 27.37 -9.14
N LEU A 589 16.57 28.10 -9.28
CA LEU A 589 16.70 29.13 -10.31
C LEU A 589 16.83 28.52 -11.72
N VAL A 590 17.58 27.41 -11.87
CA VAL A 590 17.59 26.65 -13.12
C VAL A 590 16.19 26.16 -13.49
N ALA A 591 15.41 25.70 -12.52
CA ALA A 591 14.03 25.31 -12.75
C ALA A 591 13.20 26.46 -13.32
N LYS A 592 13.39 27.68 -12.80
CA LYS A 592 12.74 28.88 -13.30
C LYS A 592 13.15 29.22 -14.73
N VAL A 593 14.45 29.12 -15.05
CA VAL A 593 14.97 29.37 -16.40
C VAL A 593 14.37 28.38 -17.40
N VAL A 594 14.37 27.09 -17.09
CA VAL A 594 13.77 26.05 -17.94
C VAL A 594 12.27 26.29 -18.14
N HIS A 595 11.57 26.68 -17.07
CA HIS A 595 10.14 27.02 -17.17
C HIS A 595 9.90 28.25 -18.05
N ALA A 596 10.72 29.29 -17.89
CA ALA A 596 10.66 30.49 -18.73
C ALA A 596 10.93 30.19 -20.20
N GLN A 597 11.92 29.34 -20.51
CA GLN A 597 12.19 28.88 -21.88
C GLN A 597 11.02 28.11 -22.48
N ALA A 598 10.27 27.35 -21.66
CA ALA A 598 9.05 26.67 -22.11
C ALA A 598 7.94 27.66 -22.46
N LEU A 599 7.86 28.81 -21.78
CA LEU A 599 6.92 29.88 -22.08
C LEU A 599 7.18 30.57 -23.41
N SER A 600 8.37 30.49 -23.97
CA SER A 600 8.74 31.06 -25.28
C SER A 600 7.85 30.55 -26.44
N ALA A 601 7.09 29.49 -26.21
CA ALA A 601 6.07 29.03 -27.13
C ALA A 601 4.74 29.84 -27.06
N HIS A 602 4.58 30.66 -26.03
CA HIS A 602 3.32 31.39 -25.73
C HIS A 602 3.49 32.90 -25.73
N VAL A 603 4.68 33.39 -25.46
CA VAL A 603 5.06 34.81 -25.40
C VAL A 603 6.25 35.06 -26.34
N THR A 604 6.48 36.29 -26.68
CA THR A 604 7.63 36.63 -27.52
C THR A 604 8.92 36.39 -26.77
N ARG A 605 10.01 36.13 -27.52
CA ARG A 605 11.33 35.91 -26.95
C ARG A 605 11.80 37.10 -26.09
N GLU A 606 11.55 38.32 -26.56
CA GLU A 606 11.91 39.54 -25.85
C GLU A 606 11.17 39.69 -24.51
N GLU A 607 9.89 39.30 -24.46
CA GLU A 607 9.11 39.27 -23.21
C GLU A 607 9.63 38.20 -22.25
N VAL A 608 10.01 37.00 -22.75
CA VAL A 608 10.60 35.95 -21.90
C VAL A 608 11.94 36.42 -21.31
N GLU A 609 12.79 37.00 -22.11
CA GLU A 609 14.09 37.54 -21.65
C GLU A 609 13.91 38.65 -20.62
N ARG A 610 13.03 39.59 -20.85
CA ARG A 610 12.79 40.72 -19.96
C ARG A 610 12.08 40.35 -18.66
N GLU A 611 11.00 39.59 -18.74
CA GLU A 611 10.11 39.36 -17.62
C GLU A 611 10.48 38.15 -16.76
N PHE A 612 11.19 37.18 -17.33
CA PHE A 612 11.46 35.89 -16.67
C PHE A 612 12.94 35.55 -16.53
N LEU A 613 13.79 35.98 -17.47
CA LEU A 613 15.21 35.61 -17.51
C LEU A 613 16.16 36.77 -17.18
N SER A 614 15.63 37.99 -17.02
CA SER A 614 16.47 39.11 -16.64
C SER A 614 17.06 38.93 -15.23
N PRO A 615 18.25 39.47 -14.95
CA PRO A 615 18.88 39.40 -13.62
C PRO A 615 17.96 39.91 -12.52
N LYS A 616 17.16 40.93 -12.79
CA LYS A 616 16.14 41.45 -11.87
C LYS A 616 15.06 40.40 -11.56
N ALA A 617 14.56 39.71 -12.56
CA ALA A 617 13.51 38.68 -12.38
C ALA A 617 14.04 37.44 -11.62
N LEU A 618 15.27 37.04 -11.90
CA LEU A 618 15.94 35.94 -11.19
C LEU A 618 16.27 36.32 -9.74
N THR A 619 16.75 37.56 -9.50
CA THR A 619 16.98 38.07 -8.15
C THR A 619 15.69 38.15 -7.33
N THR A 620 14.59 38.64 -7.92
CA THR A 620 13.28 38.64 -7.24
C THR A 620 12.83 37.22 -6.89
N ALA A 621 13.08 36.25 -7.77
CA ALA A 621 12.75 34.84 -7.49
C ALA A 621 13.64 34.24 -6.39
N ALA A 622 14.92 34.56 -6.38
CA ALA A 622 15.84 34.12 -5.34
C ALA A 622 15.46 34.69 -3.96
N LEU A 623 15.12 35.96 -3.89
CA LEU A 623 14.62 36.60 -2.65
C LEU A 623 13.35 35.89 -2.12
N GLY A 624 12.40 35.55 -2.99
CA GLY A 624 11.22 34.78 -2.56
C GLY A 624 11.57 33.43 -1.93
N MET A 625 12.60 32.75 -2.42
CA MET A 625 13.05 31.46 -1.87
C MET A 625 13.79 31.62 -0.53
N VAL A 626 14.56 32.69 -0.36
CA VAL A 626 15.27 33.01 0.89
C VAL A 626 14.29 33.22 2.04
N PHE A 627 13.09 33.77 1.77
CA PHE A 627 12.07 33.99 2.80
C PHE A 627 11.15 32.78 3.06
N GLU A 628 11.15 31.75 2.21
CA GLU A 628 10.36 30.50 2.40
C GLU A 628 11.18 29.39 3.07
N SER A 629 11.66 29.64 4.28
CA SER A 629 12.64 28.76 4.96
C SER A 629 12.12 27.38 5.41
N GLU A 630 10.82 27.18 5.64
CA GLU A 630 10.29 25.92 6.20
C GLU A 630 10.46 24.71 5.26
N GLY A 631 10.21 24.86 3.96
CA GLY A 631 10.38 23.80 2.97
C GLY A 631 11.83 23.41 2.71
N LEU A 632 12.75 24.31 2.94
CA LEU A 632 14.20 24.15 2.76
C LEU A 632 14.85 23.35 3.90
N ASN A 633 14.42 23.57 5.14
CA ASN A 633 14.89 22.81 6.31
C ASN A 633 14.69 21.30 6.12
N THR A 634 13.53 20.91 5.59
CA THR A 634 13.23 19.49 5.32
C THR A 634 14.10 18.90 4.22
N ARG A 635 14.50 19.72 3.24
CA ARG A 635 15.38 19.27 2.14
C ARG A 635 16.83 19.16 2.59
N ILE A 636 17.35 20.15 3.28
CA ILE A 636 18.75 20.18 3.75
C ILE A 636 18.99 19.11 4.80
N GLY A 637 18.13 19.01 5.80
CA GLY A 637 18.21 17.95 6.82
C GLY A 637 18.10 16.54 6.24
N GLY A 638 17.26 16.36 5.21
CA GLY A 638 17.12 15.08 4.52
C GLY A 638 18.34 14.67 3.68
N VAL A 639 19.12 15.64 3.19
CA VAL A 639 20.35 15.37 2.40
C VAL A 639 21.55 15.15 3.29
N LEU A 640 21.67 15.90 4.38
CA LEU A 640 22.83 15.84 5.27
C LEU A 640 22.71 14.72 6.33
N GLY A 641 21.50 14.19 6.57
CA GLY A 641 21.26 13.20 7.64
C GLY A 641 21.60 13.73 9.06
N VAL A 642 21.71 15.05 9.23
CA VAL A 642 22.10 15.70 10.47
C VAL A 642 20.96 16.56 10.99
N LYS A 643 20.74 16.56 12.29
CA LYS A 643 19.68 17.33 12.93
C LYS A 643 20.03 18.79 13.11
N LYS A 644 19.01 19.62 12.98
CA LYS A 644 19.00 21.00 13.44
C LYS A 644 19.25 21.04 14.96
N ILE A 645 20.16 21.89 15.40
CA ILE A 645 20.34 22.19 16.84
C ILE A 645 19.12 22.99 17.27
N SER A 646 18.37 22.48 18.26
CA SER A 646 17.15 23.13 18.80
C SER A 646 17.48 24.37 19.61
#